data_1c9de55a0b52485f16c62cd40a335633
#
_entry.id   1c9de55a0b52485f16c62cd40a335633
#
_cell.length_a   1.000
_cell.length_b   1.000
_cell.length_c   1.000
_cell.angle_alpha   90.00
_cell.angle_beta   90.00
_cell.angle_gamma   90.00
#
_symmetry.space_group_name_H-M   'P 1'
#
loop_
_entity.id
_entity.type
_entity.pdbx_description
1 polymer ?
#
loop_
_entity_poly.entity_id
_entity_poly.type
_entity_poly.pdbx_seq_one_letter_code
_entity_poly.pdbx_strand_id
1 'polypeptide(L)'
;MIYPKATIEKLNADIERNFPYLFKIEDDFVTTHEGVSRLVMLDRYAQKDRTLITLGVGDVVLTVIKEDLKYPARGIGVVRGINVDDETVVIEIDEEFRLTLENDEESNTGIIKRHFREIDKPLEIFYEQIAKRVGRALAGAETTTENKEKYSELFAQQLKDLNIVPAGRVLYGAGSGTKVTYFNCFVMPFVKDSRGGIADHRKEVMEIMSRGGGVGTNGSTLRPKSSPAKEVGGKSSGAVSWLNDISNLTNLVEQGGSRRGAQMIMMADWHPDIIEFIISKMQNPRVLKWLSENSNDIIIREQALRKLKFTPLPRIEREMYETLLENKNTPEHITEYAREILINGGKLEVQQPEFLNGANISVTITKEFMAAVKSNGDFDLRFPDLESYTKEEKADYDRLWYEIGDVREWEEMGYRNKVYRTVKARDIWDLICFCATYSAEPGIFFIDNANEMTNARAYGQKVVATNPCGEQPLAPYSVCNLAAINLANFVDKKTGSILFDKLKESVKLTVRMQDNVIDDTPYFLEANRHQALGERRVGLGVMGLHDLLIWSKKRYGSKESIETLDAVFKCIAESAYRASIDLAKEKGSFPFLKDPAKFIETGFMKTMSESIRQDILKYGIRNSHLLTIAPTGSTGTMVGVSTGLEPYFSFSYFRSGRLGKFFEVNAKIVDEWLSYNPKYTRATLPDYFISAMELAPEEHADTQCAIQRWIDSSISKTVNAPRGFSVRQVQKIYERLYDGGAKGGTVYVDGSRDSQVLTLSNDEDNNWAQMDLVRDFGINVKERQPEEKKTGLRSDRQDRNIGIEVGDICPICLEGTVEEIGGCNTCTNCNAQLKCGL
;
A
#
# COMPACT_ATOMS: atom_id res chain seq x y z
N MET A 1 37.90 -1.69 -5.76
CA MET A 1 37.10 -0.79 -4.87
C MET A 1 36.37 0.23 -5.74
N ILE A 2 35.10 0.37 -5.58
CA ILE A 2 34.26 1.30 -6.39
C ILE A 2 34.64 2.77 -6.13
N TYR A 3 35.17 3.07 -4.96
CA TYR A 3 35.56 4.43 -4.57
C TYR A 3 37.08 4.61 -4.50
N PRO A 4 37.60 5.77 -4.90
CA PRO A 4 39.02 6.09 -4.76
C PRO A 4 39.47 6.04 -3.29
N LYS A 5 40.75 5.58 -3.07
CA LYS A 5 41.31 5.49 -1.72
C LYS A 5 41.28 6.84 -0.97
N ALA A 6 41.53 7.94 -1.65
CA ALA A 6 41.48 9.27 -1.08
C ALA A 6 40.09 9.65 -0.58
N THR A 7 39.00 9.24 -1.27
CA THR A 7 37.62 9.44 -0.84
C THR A 7 37.32 8.67 0.45
N ILE A 8 37.80 7.43 0.54
CA ILE A 8 37.63 6.57 1.73
C ILE A 8 38.40 7.14 2.93
N GLU A 9 39.65 7.51 2.74
CA GLU A 9 40.50 8.10 3.80
C GLU A 9 39.89 9.40 4.34
N LYS A 10 39.44 10.29 3.44
CA LYS A 10 38.74 11.53 3.83
C LYS A 10 37.48 11.24 4.62
N LEU A 11 36.61 10.36 4.11
CA LEU A 11 35.34 10.03 4.78
C LEU A 11 35.59 9.38 6.15
N ASN A 12 36.57 8.50 6.26
CA ASN A 12 36.96 7.90 7.54
C ASN A 12 37.44 8.96 8.57
N ALA A 13 38.20 9.99 8.11
CA ALA A 13 38.61 11.09 8.97
C ALA A 13 37.44 11.98 9.39
N ASP A 14 36.49 12.23 8.48
CA ASP A 14 35.24 12.97 8.79
C ASP A 14 34.39 12.21 9.82
N ILE A 15 34.23 10.89 9.66
CA ILE A 15 33.49 10.02 10.60
C ILE A 15 34.15 10.06 11.99
N GLU A 16 35.45 9.85 12.06
CA GLU A 16 36.19 9.80 13.31
C GLU A 16 36.08 11.12 14.11
N ARG A 17 36.13 12.23 13.39
CA ARG A 17 36.13 13.58 14.02
C ARG A 17 34.71 14.07 14.37
N ASN A 18 33.72 13.83 13.50
CA ASN A 18 32.44 14.51 13.61
C ASN A 18 31.27 13.53 13.88
N PHE A 19 31.41 12.24 13.54
CA PHE A 19 30.33 11.23 13.61
C PHE A 19 30.81 9.91 14.26
N PRO A 20 31.40 9.94 15.48
CA PRO A 20 32.08 8.78 16.10
C PRO A 20 31.12 7.61 16.42
N TYR A 21 29.82 7.80 16.27
CA TYR A 21 28.80 6.74 16.41
C TYR A 21 28.67 5.87 15.15
N LEU A 22 29.22 6.28 14.02
CA LEU A 22 29.25 5.52 12.78
C LEU A 22 30.51 4.65 12.70
N PHE A 23 30.47 3.67 11.79
CA PHE A 23 31.62 2.82 11.53
C PHE A 23 32.46 3.37 10.38
N LYS A 24 33.79 3.35 10.57
CA LYS A 24 34.73 3.62 9.49
C LYS A 24 34.67 2.49 8.45
N ILE A 25 35.03 2.84 7.22
CA ILE A 25 35.17 1.88 6.14
C ILE A 25 36.46 1.09 6.37
N GLU A 26 36.35 -0.23 6.33
CA GLU A 26 37.46 -1.19 6.48
C GLU A 26 37.88 -1.73 5.11
N ASP A 27 39.09 -2.26 5.02
CA ASP A 27 39.69 -2.72 3.74
C ASP A 27 38.96 -3.91 3.11
N ASP A 28 38.22 -4.67 3.91
CA ASP A 28 37.42 -5.85 3.49
C ASP A 28 36.00 -5.52 3.06
N PHE A 29 35.60 -4.23 3.08
CA PHE A 29 34.26 -3.84 2.64
C PHE A 29 34.16 -3.93 1.13
N VAL A 30 33.15 -4.66 0.67
CA VAL A 30 32.85 -4.88 -0.75
C VAL A 30 31.37 -4.64 -0.96
N THR A 31 31.00 -3.48 -1.47
CA THR A 31 29.62 -3.25 -1.88
C THR A 31 29.29 -4.00 -3.16
N THR A 32 28.11 -4.63 -3.17
CA THR A 32 27.55 -5.30 -4.35
C THR A 32 26.43 -4.46 -4.99
N HIS A 33 26.16 -3.28 -4.43
CA HIS A 33 25.08 -2.42 -4.91
C HIS A 33 25.55 -1.53 -6.07
N GLU A 34 24.78 -1.51 -7.15
CA GLU A 34 25.00 -0.73 -8.36
C GLU A 34 23.70 -0.08 -8.82
N GLY A 35 23.77 0.96 -9.62
CA GLY A 35 22.63 1.64 -10.21
C GLY A 35 21.57 2.06 -9.20
N VAL A 36 20.33 1.73 -9.50
CA VAL A 36 19.16 2.04 -8.63
C VAL A 36 19.28 1.40 -7.25
N SER A 37 19.87 0.22 -7.15
CA SER A 37 20.10 -0.47 -5.87
C SER A 37 21.01 0.35 -4.95
N ARG A 38 22.11 0.88 -5.48
CA ARG A 38 23.04 1.77 -4.76
C ARG A 38 22.38 3.11 -4.41
N LEU A 39 21.66 3.69 -5.34
CA LEU A 39 20.92 4.93 -5.09
C LEU A 39 19.90 4.76 -3.96
N VAL A 40 19.13 3.68 -3.93
CA VAL A 40 18.17 3.38 -2.85
C VAL A 40 18.87 3.24 -1.51
N MET A 41 20.01 2.54 -1.45
CA MET A 41 20.79 2.37 -0.23
C MET A 41 21.24 3.73 0.32
N LEU A 42 21.88 4.55 -0.52
CA LEU A 42 22.43 5.85 -0.12
C LEU A 42 21.34 6.88 0.20
N ASP A 43 20.26 6.91 -0.61
CA ASP A 43 19.18 7.88 -0.40
C ASP A 43 18.32 7.57 0.82
N ARG A 44 18.03 6.28 1.08
CA ARG A 44 17.01 5.91 2.06
C ARG A 44 17.53 5.37 3.38
N TYR A 45 18.71 4.75 3.40
CA TYR A 45 19.15 4.00 4.57
C TYR A 45 20.48 4.48 5.15
N ALA A 46 21.33 5.10 4.34
CA ALA A 46 22.59 5.68 4.80
C ALA A 46 22.37 6.91 5.68
N GLN A 47 23.20 7.04 6.70
CA GLN A 47 23.30 8.27 7.46
C GLN A 47 23.95 9.35 6.61
N LYS A 48 23.53 10.62 6.80
CA LYS A 48 23.95 11.76 5.99
C LYS A 48 24.42 12.92 6.84
N ASP A 49 25.42 13.64 6.37
CA ASP A 49 25.76 14.96 6.90
C ASP A 49 24.76 16.00 6.39
N ARG A 50 23.72 16.25 7.16
CA ARG A 50 22.65 17.20 6.78
C ARG A 50 23.05 18.64 6.87
N THR A 51 24.09 18.93 7.63
CA THR A 51 24.62 20.30 7.82
C THR A 51 25.67 20.64 6.78
N LEU A 52 26.15 19.65 6.04
CA LEU A 52 27.21 19.74 5.04
C LEU A 52 28.53 20.32 5.59
N ILE A 53 28.74 20.27 6.94
CA ILE A 53 29.95 20.80 7.58
C ILE A 53 31.23 20.08 7.18
N THR A 54 31.10 18.82 6.70
CA THR A 54 32.24 18.03 6.21
C THR A 54 32.34 18.00 4.69
N LEU A 55 31.48 18.76 3.98
CA LEU A 55 31.44 18.72 2.52
C LEU A 55 32.77 19.21 1.92
N GLY A 56 33.35 18.45 1.02
CA GLY A 56 34.62 18.77 0.36
C GLY A 56 34.77 18.09 -0.99
N VAL A 57 35.76 18.53 -1.76
CA VAL A 57 36.11 17.92 -3.04
C VAL A 57 36.47 16.45 -2.84
N GLY A 58 35.99 15.60 -3.73
CA GLY A 58 36.14 14.15 -3.67
C GLY A 58 35.03 13.41 -2.89
N ASP A 59 34.10 14.12 -2.26
CA ASP A 59 32.97 13.49 -1.55
C ASP A 59 31.95 12.93 -2.53
N VAL A 60 31.37 11.79 -2.15
CA VAL A 60 30.20 11.21 -2.82
C VAL A 60 28.96 11.97 -2.38
N VAL A 61 28.11 12.39 -3.30
CA VAL A 61 26.89 13.12 -3.03
C VAL A 61 25.72 12.59 -3.85
N LEU A 62 24.52 12.79 -3.31
CA LEU A 62 23.25 12.58 -3.98
C LEU A 62 22.70 13.95 -4.38
N THR A 63 22.20 14.07 -5.59
CA THR A 63 21.61 15.33 -6.06
C THR A 63 20.47 15.10 -7.04
N VAL A 64 19.70 16.17 -7.32
CA VAL A 64 18.68 16.16 -8.36
C VAL A 64 19.37 16.29 -9.72
N ILE A 65 19.12 15.33 -10.61
CA ILE A 65 19.68 15.27 -11.96
C ILE A 65 18.66 15.64 -13.04
N LYS A 66 17.36 15.54 -12.72
CA LYS A 66 16.26 15.98 -13.58
C LYS A 66 15.13 16.52 -12.72
N GLU A 67 14.68 17.71 -13.05
CA GLU A 67 13.55 18.36 -12.38
C GLU A 67 12.23 17.72 -12.79
N ASP A 68 11.35 17.51 -11.84
CA ASP A 68 9.96 17.15 -12.03
C ASP A 68 9.16 17.68 -10.85
N LEU A 69 8.01 18.28 -11.08
CA LEU A 69 7.18 18.87 -10.01
C LEU A 69 6.73 17.86 -8.96
N LYS A 70 6.60 16.59 -9.34
CA LYS A 70 6.09 15.52 -8.47
C LYS A 70 7.16 14.49 -8.13
N TYR A 71 8.04 14.17 -9.08
CA TYR A 71 9.02 13.08 -8.99
C TYR A 71 10.38 13.48 -9.58
N PRO A 72 11.13 14.41 -8.94
CA PRO A 72 12.46 14.77 -9.41
C PRO A 72 13.37 13.55 -9.42
N ALA A 73 14.11 13.34 -10.50
CA ALA A 73 15.07 12.25 -10.58
C ALA A 73 16.33 12.60 -9.81
N ARG A 74 16.85 11.66 -9.04
CA ARG A 74 18.09 11.78 -8.27
C ARG A 74 19.17 10.88 -8.84
N GLY A 75 20.43 11.33 -8.72
CA GLY A 75 21.63 10.57 -9.11
C GLY A 75 22.72 10.69 -8.08
N ILE A 76 23.76 9.91 -8.29
CA ILE A 76 24.97 9.88 -7.48
C ILE A 76 26.11 10.54 -8.28
N GLY A 77 26.95 11.27 -7.61
CA GLY A 77 28.16 11.84 -8.21
C GLY A 77 29.21 12.19 -7.19
N VAL A 78 30.35 12.70 -7.68
CA VAL A 78 31.49 13.09 -6.89
C VAL A 78 31.73 14.60 -7.00
N VAL A 79 31.94 15.26 -5.87
CA VAL A 79 32.24 16.70 -5.80
C VAL A 79 33.57 16.99 -6.47
N ARG A 80 33.57 17.89 -7.47
CA ARG A 80 34.76 18.35 -8.18
C ARG A 80 35.17 19.77 -7.82
N GLY A 81 34.23 20.58 -7.34
CA GLY A 81 34.49 21.94 -6.93
C GLY A 81 33.42 22.49 -6.01
N ILE A 82 33.75 23.45 -5.16
CA ILE A 82 32.82 24.09 -4.22
C ILE A 82 33.02 25.59 -4.36
N ASN A 83 31.92 26.34 -4.50
CA ASN A 83 31.88 27.77 -4.37
C ASN A 83 31.04 28.15 -3.15
N VAL A 84 31.71 28.54 -2.07
CA VAL A 84 31.04 28.87 -0.79
C VAL A 84 30.26 30.18 -0.91
N ASP A 85 30.73 31.14 -1.67
CA ASP A 85 30.10 32.47 -1.80
C ASP A 85 28.74 32.35 -2.51
N ASP A 86 28.64 31.47 -3.53
CA ASP A 86 27.41 31.21 -4.29
C ASP A 86 26.59 30.03 -3.71
N GLU A 87 27.06 29.41 -2.64
CA GLU A 87 26.46 28.16 -2.09
C GLU A 87 26.25 27.07 -3.13
N THR A 88 27.23 26.88 -4.05
CA THR A 88 27.09 25.91 -5.14
C THR A 88 28.23 24.88 -5.18
N VAL A 89 27.93 23.74 -5.76
CA VAL A 89 28.87 22.62 -5.93
C VAL A 89 28.87 22.19 -7.40
N VAL A 90 30.06 21.91 -7.89
CA VAL A 90 30.28 21.24 -9.19
C VAL A 90 30.42 19.74 -8.92
N ILE A 91 29.59 18.95 -9.55
CA ILE A 91 29.47 17.52 -9.33
C ILE A 91 29.69 16.80 -10.65
N GLU A 92 30.53 15.79 -10.66
CA GLU A 92 30.64 14.82 -11.75
C GLU A 92 29.71 13.64 -11.45
N ILE A 93 28.68 13.47 -12.27
CA ILE A 93 27.66 12.42 -12.13
C ILE A 93 28.24 11.09 -12.60
N ASP A 94 27.98 10.05 -11.83
CA ASP A 94 28.38 8.68 -12.17
C ASP A 94 27.77 8.25 -13.51
N GLU A 95 28.52 7.50 -14.30
CA GLU A 95 28.18 7.14 -15.69
C GLU A 95 26.79 6.50 -15.80
N GLU A 96 26.41 5.70 -14.83
CA GLU A 96 25.11 4.99 -14.77
C GLU A 96 23.89 5.92 -14.68
N PHE A 97 24.08 7.22 -14.30
CA PHE A 97 23.02 8.22 -14.20
C PHE A 97 23.06 9.31 -15.24
N ARG A 98 24.13 9.37 -16.08
CA ARG A 98 24.34 10.46 -17.06
C ARG A 98 23.22 10.55 -18.10
N LEU A 99 22.72 9.41 -18.58
CA LEU A 99 21.64 9.35 -19.57
C LEU A 99 20.30 9.91 -19.07
N THR A 100 20.16 10.10 -17.74
CA THR A 100 18.94 10.64 -17.13
C THR A 100 19.01 12.16 -16.99
N LEU A 101 20.16 12.79 -17.25
CA LEU A 101 20.30 14.24 -17.20
C LEU A 101 19.43 14.91 -18.26
N GLU A 102 18.84 16.05 -17.92
CA GLU A 102 17.86 16.73 -18.76
C GLU A 102 18.49 17.54 -19.89
N ASN A 103 19.71 18.02 -19.67
CA ASN A 103 20.43 18.88 -20.59
C ASN A 103 21.48 18.06 -21.35
N ASP A 104 21.48 18.17 -22.68
CA ASP A 104 22.44 17.46 -23.55
C ASP A 104 23.90 17.79 -23.24
N GLU A 105 24.23 19.02 -22.86
CA GLU A 105 25.59 19.42 -22.47
C GLU A 105 26.00 18.77 -21.16
N GLU A 106 25.12 18.76 -20.14
CA GLU A 106 25.34 18.07 -18.87
C GLU A 106 25.44 16.56 -19.08
N SER A 107 24.60 15.99 -19.94
CA SER A 107 24.63 14.56 -20.28
C SER A 107 25.94 14.15 -20.94
N ASN A 108 26.45 14.94 -21.86
CA ASN A 108 27.70 14.68 -22.57
C ASN A 108 28.94 14.83 -21.69
N THR A 109 28.98 15.83 -20.83
CA THR A 109 30.11 16.10 -19.92
C THR A 109 30.02 15.29 -18.62
N GLY A 110 28.82 14.95 -18.17
CA GLY A 110 28.55 14.40 -16.85
C GLY A 110 28.78 15.39 -15.71
N ILE A 111 29.02 16.70 -16.02
CA ILE A 111 29.32 17.74 -15.03
C ILE A 111 28.08 18.62 -14.85
N ILE A 112 27.64 18.75 -13.58
CA ILE A 112 26.50 19.59 -13.22
C ILE A 112 26.87 20.56 -12.13
N LYS A 113 26.18 21.71 -12.06
CA LYS A 113 26.27 22.67 -10.96
C LYS A 113 24.94 22.69 -10.20
N ARG A 114 25.01 22.51 -8.86
CA ARG A 114 23.80 22.47 -7.99
C ARG A 114 24.03 23.31 -6.73
N HIS A 115 22.93 23.80 -6.15
CA HIS A 115 22.96 24.52 -4.88
C HIS A 115 23.10 23.56 -3.71
N PHE A 116 23.71 23.98 -2.59
CA PHE A 116 23.91 23.14 -1.37
C PHE A 116 22.60 22.49 -0.89
N ARG A 117 21.47 23.20 -0.95
CA ARG A 117 20.14 22.64 -0.57
C ARG A 117 19.66 21.46 -1.41
N GLU A 118 20.25 21.24 -2.58
CA GLU A 118 19.89 20.16 -3.51
C GLU A 118 20.79 18.92 -3.33
N ILE A 119 21.67 18.95 -2.35
CA ILE A 119 22.71 17.95 -2.14
C ILE A 119 22.50 17.24 -0.81
N ASP A 120 22.63 15.94 -0.82
CA ASP A 120 22.81 15.10 0.35
C ASP A 120 24.21 14.47 0.34
N LYS A 121 24.98 14.60 1.42
CA LYS A 121 26.25 13.91 1.59
C LYS A 121 26.05 12.66 2.45
N PRO A 122 26.08 11.43 1.88
CA PRO A 122 26.05 10.20 2.64
C PRO A 122 27.38 10.01 3.41
N LEU A 123 27.26 9.53 4.65
CA LEU A 123 28.38 9.16 5.53
C LEU A 123 28.61 7.65 5.53
N GLU A 124 27.62 6.88 5.14
CA GLU A 124 27.70 5.43 4.95
C GLU A 124 27.57 5.17 3.44
N ILE A 125 28.67 4.81 2.79
CA ILE A 125 28.75 4.56 1.35
C ILE A 125 28.89 3.07 1.02
N PHE A 126 29.13 2.24 2.05
CA PHE A 126 29.10 0.78 1.96
C PHE A 126 27.97 0.22 2.83
N TYR A 127 27.30 -0.82 2.34
CA TYR A 127 26.22 -1.46 3.09
C TYR A 127 26.72 -2.10 4.40
N GLU A 128 27.97 -2.55 4.43
CA GLU A 128 28.64 -3.10 5.62
C GLU A 128 28.65 -2.10 6.80
N GLN A 129 28.77 -0.79 6.54
CA GLN A 129 28.69 0.23 7.59
C GLN A 129 27.29 0.24 8.21
N ILE A 130 26.24 0.19 7.39
CA ILE A 130 24.84 0.09 7.84
C ILE A 130 24.64 -1.20 8.63
N ALA A 131 25.12 -2.34 8.11
CA ALA A 131 25.00 -3.65 8.75
C ALA A 131 25.63 -3.67 10.14
N LYS A 132 26.84 -3.13 10.29
CA LYS A 132 27.55 -3.02 11.58
C LYS A 132 26.81 -2.08 12.55
N ARG A 133 26.34 -0.92 12.07
CA ARG A 133 25.59 0.04 12.90
C ARG A 133 24.29 -0.58 13.44
N VAL A 134 23.50 -1.17 12.56
CA VAL A 134 22.22 -1.80 12.92
C VAL A 134 22.44 -3.02 13.83
N GLY A 135 23.40 -3.89 13.48
CA GLY A 135 23.73 -5.07 14.29
C GLY A 135 24.14 -4.69 15.72
N ARG A 136 25.04 -3.70 15.88
CA ARG A 136 25.47 -3.21 17.20
C ARG A 136 24.31 -2.60 18.00
N ALA A 137 23.49 -1.77 17.34
CA ALA A 137 22.38 -1.10 18.03
C ALA A 137 21.38 -2.12 18.58
N LEU A 138 20.90 -3.03 17.72
CA LEU A 138 19.90 -4.02 18.11
C LEU A 138 20.43 -5.04 19.13
N ALA A 139 21.72 -5.41 19.04
CA ALA A 139 22.34 -6.25 20.05
C ALA A 139 22.48 -5.55 21.41
N GLY A 140 22.43 -4.22 21.44
CA GLY A 140 22.42 -3.42 22.66
C GLY A 140 21.27 -3.76 23.62
N ALA A 141 20.14 -4.29 23.11
CA ALA A 141 19.00 -4.76 23.89
C ALA A 141 19.22 -6.12 24.59
N GLU A 142 20.35 -6.81 24.34
CA GLU A 142 20.69 -8.04 25.05
C GLU A 142 21.10 -7.76 26.50
N THR A 143 20.85 -8.72 27.37
CA THR A 143 21.00 -8.55 28.82
C THR A 143 22.45 -8.64 29.30
N THR A 144 23.29 -9.45 28.64
CA THR A 144 24.68 -9.68 29.04
C THR A 144 25.65 -9.06 28.02
N THR A 145 26.85 -8.64 28.50
CA THR A 145 27.89 -8.13 27.60
C THR A 145 28.31 -9.18 26.56
N GLU A 146 28.44 -10.43 26.96
CA GLU A 146 28.76 -11.53 26.06
C GLU A 146 27.73 -11.66 24.92
N ASN A 147 26.41 -11.62 25.25
CA ASN A 147 25.35 -11.66 24.25
C ASN A 147 25.34 -10.41 23.35
N LYS A 148 25.63 -9.22 23.92
CA LYS A 148 25.73 -7.99 23.11
C LYS A 148 26.82 -8.10 22.05
N GLU A 149 28.01 -8.56 22.41
CA GLU A 149 29.11 -8.78 21.49
C GLU A 149 28.76 -9.85 20.46
N LYS A 150 28.38 -11.05 20.93
CA LYS A 150 28.00 -12.19 20.08
C LYS A 150 26.93 -11.82 19.04
N TYR A 151 25.82 -11.23 19.48
CA TYR A 151 24.71 -10.93 18.57
C TYR A 151 24.99 -9.69 17.71
N SER A 152 25.85 -8.76 18.14
CA SER A 152 26.33 -7.69 17.28
C SER A 152 27.02 -8.22 16.03
N GLU A 153 27.90 -9.20 16.17
CA GLU A 153 28.60 -9.85 15.06
C GLU A 153 27.64 -10.69 14.22
N LEU A 154 26.81 -11.54 14.85
CA LEU A 154 25.88 -12.41 14.14
C LEU A 154 24.86 -11.62 13.33
N PHE A 155 24.29 -10.55 13.90
CA PHE A 155 23.34 -9.71 13.17
C PHE A 155 24.05 -8.97 12.03
N ALA A 156 25.20 -8.35 12.26
CA ALA A 156 25.96 -7.66 11.24
C ALA A 156 26.32 -8.59 10.08
N GLN A 157 26.72 -9.84 10.38
CA GLN A 157 27.04 -10.81 9.33
C GLN A 157 25.82 -11.21 8.50
N GLN A 158 24.67 -11.49 9.14
CA GLN A 158 23.45 -11.82 8.42
C GLN A 158 22.93 -10.67 7.55
N LEU A 159 23.09 -9.43 8.01
CA LEU A 159 22.77 -8.23 7.25
C LEU A 159 23.73 -8.05 6.09
N LYS A 160 25.07 -8.14 6.33
CA LYS A 160 26.12 -8.04 5.30
C LYS A 160 25.88 -9.06 4.17
N ASP A 161 25.55 -10.29 4.52
CA ASP A 161 25.29 -11.36 3.57
C ASP A 161 23.92 -11.22 2.88
N LEU A 162 23.13 -10.21 3.24
CA LEU A 162 21.76 -10.02 2.76
C LEU A 162 20.85 -11.25 2.94
N ASN A 163 21.13 -12.07 3.93
CA ASN A 163 20.24 -13.18 4.31
C ASN A 163 18.99 -12.68 5.03
N ILE A 164 19.17 -11.65 5.85
CA ILE A 164 18.13 -10.95 6.61
C ILE A 164 18.15 -9.48 6.20
N VAL A 165 17.00 -8.93 5.90
CA VAL A 165 16.85 -7.51 5.57
C VAL A 165 15.72 -6.92 6.41
N PRO A 166 16.05 -6.17 7.49
CA PRO A 166 15.05 -5.44 8.25
C PRO A 166 14.38 -4.39 7.40
N ALA A 167 13.18 -3.98 7.81
CA ALA A 167 12.47 -2.91 7.13
C ALA A 167 13.28 -1.59 7.17
N GLY A 168 13.02 -0.74 6.19
CA GLY A 168 13.76 0.50 5.99
C GLY A 168 13.83 1.40 7.22
N ARG A 169 12.84 1.35 8.12
CA ARG A 169 12.86 2.12 9.38
C ARG A 169 13.95 1.65 10.33
N VAL A 170 14.14 0.36 10.43
CA VAL A 170 15.20 -0.24 11.24
C VAL A 170 16.56 0.06 10.60
N LEU A 171 16.70 -0.15 9.29
CA LEU A 171 17.95 0.16 8.56
C LEU A 171 18.38 1.61 8.70
N TYR A 172 17.42 2.55 8.66
CA TYR A 172 17.70 3.98 8.82
C TYR A 172 17.90 4.38 10.28
N GLY A 173 17.01 3.93 11.20
CA GLY A 173 16.90 4.46 12.56
C GLY A 173 17.84 3.81 13.57
N ALA A 174 18.06 2.50 13.50
CA ALA A 174 18.83 1.79 14.51
C ALA A 174 20.28 2.30 14.58
N GLY A 175 20.70 2.78 15.74
CA GLY A 175 22.03 3.33 15.98
C GLY A 175 22.30 4.67 15.32
N SER A 176 21.29 5.36 14.77
CA SER A 176 21.46 6.66 14.08
C SER A 176 21.39 7.88 15.01
N GLY A 177 20.92 7.71 16.24
CA GLY A 177 20.63 8.81 17.16
C GLY A 177 19.37 9.63 16.80
N THR A 178 18.65 9.28 15.73
CA THR A 178 17.39 9.92 15.35
C THR A 178 16.21 9.40 16.19
N LYS A 179 15.19 10.23 16.39
CA LYS A 179 13.97 9.84 17.12
C LYS A 179 12.86 9.29 16.22
N VAL A 180 13.24 8.57 15.16
CA VAL A 180 12.26 7.88 14.31
C VAL A 180 11.83 6.57 14.94
N THR A 181 10.59 6.17 14.73
CA THR A 181 10.15 4.84 15.15
C THR A 181 10.73 3.75 14.24
N TYR A 182 11.04 2.59 14.81
CA TYR A 182 11.45 1.41 14.03
C TYR A 182 10.24 0.57 13.60
N PHE A 183 9.06 0.85 14.16
CA PHE A 183 7.82 0.23 13.72
C PHE A 183 7.36 0.80 12.38
N ASN A 184 6.95 -0.07 11.49
CA ASN A 184 6.38 0.29 10.20
C ASN A 184 4.87 0.44 10.26
N CYS A 185 4.21 -0.39 11.09
CA CYS A 185 2.78 -0.63 11.10
C CYS A 185 2.18 -0.24 12.43
N PHE A 186 1.14 0.57 12.37
CA PHE A 186 0.35 1.03 13.52
C PHE A 186 -1.12 0.89 13.17
N VAL A 187 -1.95 0.49 14.12
CA VAL A 187 -3.40 0.57 13.99
C VAL A 187 -3.96 1.31 15.19
N MET A 188 -4.82 2.27 14.88
CA MET A 188 -5.52 3.04 15.90
C MET A 188 -6.75 2.30 16.42
N PRO A 189 -7.25 2.62 17.61
CA PRO A 189 -8.61 2.25 18.00
C PRO A 189 -9.62 2.70 16.96
N PHE A 190 -10.81 2.12 16.99
CA PHE A 190 -11.94 2.72 16.28
C PHE A 190 -12.10 4.19 16.65
N VAL A 191 -12.48 5.01 15.69
CA VAL A 191 -12.63 6.45 15.93
C VAL A 191 -13.81 6.69 16.89
N LYS A 192 -13.56 7.35 18.01
CA LYS A 192 -14.62 7.71 18.95
C LYS A 192 -15.56 8.73 18.30
N ASP A 193 -16.88 8.42 18.28
CA ASP A 193 -17.91 9.22 17.61
C ASP A 193 -18.26 10.51 18.38
N SER A 194 -17.27 11.39 18.46
CA SER A 194 -17.40 12.72 19.06
C SER A 194 -16.35 13.67 18.45
N ARG A 195 -16.63 14.97 18.50
CA ARG A 195 -15.68 15.99 18.00
C ARG A 195 -14.30 15.86 18.66
N GLY A 196 -14.28 15.70 19.99
CA GLY A 196 -13.04 15.49 20.73
C GLY A 196 -12.34 14.20 20.31
N GLY A 197 -13.07 13.07 20.23
CA GLY A 197 -12.49 11.79 19.81
C GLY A 197 -11.90 11.80 18.40
N ILE A 198 -12.56 12.48 17.46
CA ILE A 198 -12.03 12.65 16.09
C ILE A 198 -10.76 13.51 16.11
N ALA A 199 -10.74 14.60 16.89
CA ALA A 199 -9.58 15.47 17.02
C ALA A 199 -8.39 14.77 17.68
N ASP A 200 -8.63 13.99 18.74
CA ASP A 200 -7.60 13.19 19.42
C ASP A 200 -7.02 12.13 18.47
N HIS A 201 -7.88 11.41 17.76
CA HIS A 201 -7.46 10.45 16.74
C HIS A 201 -6.55 11.11 15.68
N ARG A 202 -6.97 12.25 15.15
CA ARG A 202 -6.21 13.03 14.17
C ARG A 202 -4.82 13.44 14.70
N LYS A 203 -4.76 13.89 15.96
CA LYS A 203 -3.50 14.26 16.65
C LYS A 203 -2.55 13.06 16.74
N GLU A 204 -3.04 11.92 17.22
CA GLU A 204 -2.22 10.70 17.38
C GLU A 204 -1.72 10.16 16.03
N VAL A 205 -2.57 10.16 14.99
CA VAL A 205 -2.20 9.78 13.62
C VAL A 205 -1.07 10.69 13.10
N MET A 206 -1.17 12.01 13.32
CA MET A 206 -0.12 12.96 12.95
C MET A 206 1.22 12.67 13.66
N GLU A 207 1.18 12.38 14.97
CA GLU A 207 2.36 12.03 15.75
C GLU A 207 3.06 10.77 15.23
N ILE A 208 2.28 9.75 14.87
CA ILE A 208 2.81 8.50 14.32
C ILE A 208 3.43 8.74 12.94
N MET A 209 2.70 9.40 12.03
CA MET A 209 3.17 9.61 10.67
C MET A 209 4.42 10.49 10.61
N SER A 210 4.49 11.56 11.41
CA SER A 210 5.65 12.45 11.45
C SER A 210 6.95 11.74 11.85
N ARG A 211 6.85 10.63 12.61
CA ARG A 211 7.99 9.78 13.01
C ARG A 211 8.19 8.57 12.12
N GLY A 212 7.42 8.49 11.05
CA GLY A 212 7.62 7.50 10.00
C GLY A 212 6.74 6.27 10.04
N GLY A 213 5.78 6.16 10.97
CA GLY A 213 4.82 5.05 11.02
C GLY A 213 3.77 5.14 9.93
N GLY A 214 3.34 4.00 9.41
CA GLY A 214 2.15 3.86 8.58
C GLY A 214 0.95 3.48 9.44
N VAL A 215 -0.20 4.14 9.25
CA VAL A 215 -1.34 4.06 10.18
C VAL A 215 -2.56 3.44 9.53
N GLY A 216 -3.24 2.55 10.26
CA GLY A 216 -4.57 2.05 9.93
C GLY A 216 -5.64 2.69 10.80
N THR A 217 -6.71 3.15 10.17
CA THR A 217 -7.89 3.76 10.79
C THR A 217 -9.15 3.03 10.34
N ASN A 218 -10.03 2.68 11.28
CA ASN A 218 -11.35 2.16 10.97
C ASN A 218 -12.43 3.16 11.40
N GLY A 219 -13.18 3.67 10.42
CA GLY A 219 -14.20 4.69 10.61
C GLY A 219 -15.62 4.16 10.84
N SER A 220 -15.80 2.85 11.00
CA SER A 220 -17.11 2.22 11.11
C SER A 220 -17.91 2.64 12.33
N THR A 221 -17.26 3.21 13.34
CA THR A 221 -17.91 3.71 14.56
C THR A 221 -18.45 5.13 14.47
N LEU A 222 -18.09 5.87 13.43
CA LEU A 222 -18.62 7.21 13.20
C LEU A 222 -20.06 7.15 12.73
N ARG A 223 -20.93 8.01 13.32
CA ARG A 223 -22.36 8.04 12.95
C ARG A 223 -22.56 8.39 11.48
N PRO A 224 -23.55 7.76 10.84
CA PRO A 224 -23.81 7.98 9.43
C PRO A 224 -24.32 9.39 9.14
N LYS A 225 -24.31 9.73 7.85
CA LYS A 225 -24.80 11.00 7.32
C LYS A 225 -26.26 11.24 7.72
N SER A 226 -26.58 12.48 8.02
CA SER A 226 -27.89 12.94 8.44
C SER A 226 -28.38 12.43 9.80
N SER A 227 -27.59 11.64 10.54
CA SER A 227 -27.87 11.32 11.93
C SER A 227 -27.84 12.59 12.79
N PRO A 228 -28.63 12.65 13.90
CA PRO A 228 -28.62 13.80 14.76
C PRO A 228 -27.25 14.14 15.31
N ALA A 229 -26.86 15.41 15.21
CA ALA A 229 -25.62 15.91 15.82
C ALA A 229 -25.92 16.22 17.32
N LYS A 230 -25.07 15.65 18.19
CA LYS A 230 -25.20 15.77 19.63
C LYS A 230 -25.16 17.24 20.08
N GLU A 231 -26.14 17.70 20.84
CA GLU A 231 -26.18 18.99 21.55
C GLU A 231 -26.24 20.27 20.69
N VAL A 232 -26.24 20.18 19.36
CA VAL A 232 -26.20 21.36 18.49
C VAL A 232 -27.39 21.50 17.54
N GLY A 233 -28.39 20.62 17.64
CA GLY A 233 -29.63 20.68 16.83
C GLY A 233 -29.42 20.49 15.32
N GLY A 234 -28.23 20.06 14.89
CA GLY A 234 -27.86 19.82 13.47
C GLY A 234 -27.82 18.34 13.09
N LYS A 235 -27.38 18.07 11.86
CA LYS A 235 -27.18 16.72 11.30
C LYS A 235 -25.72 16.44 11.06
N SER A 236 -25.31 15.17 11.17
CA SER A 236 -23.96 14.71 10.86
C SER A 236 -23.68 14.85 9.36
N SER A 237 -22.46 15.25 9.01
CA SER A 237 -21.94 15.23 7.64
C SER A 237 -21.63 13.80 7.15
N GLY A 238 -21.64 12.81 8.05
CA GLY A 238 -21.36 11.42 7.78
C GLY A 238 -19.92 10.99 8.04
N ALA A 239 -19.72 9.68 8.15
CA ALA A 239 -18.43 9.09 8.44
C ALA A 239 -17.39 9.41 7.35
N VAL A 240 -17.78 9.33 6.08
CA VAL A 240 -16.88 9.51 4.93
C VAL A 240 -16.27 10.92 4.89
N SER A 241 -17.04 11.95 5.28
CA SER A 241 -16.53 13.34 5.35
C SER A 241 -15.41 13.49 6.38
N TRP A 242 -15.55 12.88 7.55
CA TRP A 242 -14.52 12.89 8.60
C TRP A 242 -13.30 12.07 8.21
N LEU A 243 -13.51 10.95 7.52
CA LEU A 243 -12.42 10.13 6.99
C LEU A 243 -11.62 10.86 5.91
N ASN A 244 -12.27 11.74 5.13
CA ASN A 244 -11.57 12.60 4.18
C ASN A 244 -10.67 13.63 4.89
N ASP A 245 -11.09 14.22 6.02
CA ASP A 245 -10.21 15.11 6.81
C ASP A 245 -8.96 14.35 7.31
N ILE A 246 -9.14 13.13 7.81
CA ILE A 246 -8.05 12.28 8.27
C ILE A 246 -7.13 11.89 7.09
N SER A 247 -7.68 11.62 5.91
CA SER A 247 -6.90 11.36 4.69
C SER A 247 -6.07 12.57 4.27
N ASN A 248 -6.64 13.77 4.32
CA ASN A 248 -5.94 15.01 3.95
C ASN A 248 -4.72 15.27 4.85
N LEU A 249 -4.77 14.85 6.11
CA LEU A 249 -3.63 14.93 7.02
C LEU A 249 -2.40 14.21 6.45
N THR A 250 -2.57 13.08 5.77
CA THR A 250 -1.46 12.33 5.17
C THR A 250 -0.72 13.13 4.11
N ASN A 251 -1.44 13.97 3.36
CA ASN A 251 -0.85 14.84 2.34
C ASN A 251 -0.06 16.02 2.94
N LEU A 252 -0.36 16.40 4.19
CA LEU A 252 0.29 17.51 4.89
C LEU A 252 1.53 17.05 5.66
N VAL A 253 1.58 15.79 6.08
CA VAL A 253 2.67 15.28 6.93
C VAL A 253 3.79 14.71 6.07
N GLU A 254 4.92 15.41 6.02
CA GLU A 254 6.17 14.84 5.54
C GLU A 254 6.83 14.02 6.66
N GLN A 255 7.12 12.76 6.37
CA GLN A 255 7.86 11.91 7.30
C GLN A 255 9.32 12.34 7.36
N GLY A 256 9.84 12.52 8.56
CA GLY A 256 11.25 12.82 8.78
C GLY A 256 12.16 11.86 7.98
N GLY A 257 12.87 12.40 7.04
CA GLY A 257 14.03 11.81 6.38
C GLY A 257 13.82 11.05 5.09
N SER A 258 12.69 10.42 4.76
CA SER A 258 12.71 9.60 3.54
C SER A 258 11.37 9.13 2.96
N ARG A 259 10.21 9.40 3.56
CA ARG A 259 8.93 8.85 3.07
C ARG A 259 7.78 9.83 3.28
N ARG A 260 6.77 9.82 2.39
CA ARG A 260 5.47 10.47 2.63
C ARG A 260 4.67 9.67 3.65
N GLY A 261 3.72 10.32 4.34
CA GLY A 261 2.74 9.67 5.18
C GLY A 261 2.05 8.52 4.42
N ALA A 262 1.63 7.48 5.14
CA ALA A 262 0.90 6.36 4.57
C ALA A 262 -0.23 5.97 5.52
N GLN A 263 -1.44 5.85 4.99
CA GLN A 263 -2.63 5.52 5.76
C GLN A 263 -3.48 4.48 5.04
N MET A 264 -4.11 3.59 5.83
CA MET A 264 -5.23 2.76 5.44
C MET A 264 -6.48 3.30 6.14
N ILE A 265 -7.53 3.52 5.39
CA ILE A 265 -8.85 3.85 5.94
C ILE A 265 -9.81 2.72 5.61
N MET A 266 -10.49 2.22 6.62
CA MET A 266 -11.43 1.11 6.51
C MET A 266 -12.83 1.50 6.95
N MET A 267 -13.82 0.86 6.33
CA MET A 267 -15.23 0.93 6.72
C MET A 267 -15.89 -0.43 6.54
N ALA A 268 -16.78 -0.78 7.48
CA ALA A 268 -17.49 -2.05 7.46
C ALA A 268 -18.60 -2.07 6.41
N ASP A 269 -18.86 -3.24 5.86
CA ASP A 269 -19.88 -3.54 4.87
C ASP A 269 -21.31 -3.19 5.33
N TRP A 270 -21.58 -3.28 6.63
CA TRP A 270 -22.87 -2.96 7.25
C TRP A 270 -23.10 -1.47 7.52
N HIS A 271 -22.10 -0.59 7.32
CA HIS A 271 -22.23 0.83 7.64
C HIS A 271 -23.17 1.55 6.66
N PRO A 272 -24.09 2.42 7.13
CA PRO A 272 -25.02 3.13 6.24
C PRO A 272 -24.37 3.99 5.16
N ASP A 273 -23.17 4.53 5.39
CA ASP A 273 -22.41 5.35 4.43
C ASP A 273 -21.50 4.52 3.52
N ILE A 274 -21.63 3.19 3.51
CA ILE A 274 -20.69 2.30 2.78
C ILE A 274 -20.67 2.56 1.27
N ILE A 275 -21.80 2.87 0.66
CA ILE A 275 -21.90 3.17 -0.77
C ILE A 275 -21.09 4.42 -1.13
N GLU A 276 -21.25 5.50 -0.32
CA GLU A 276 -20.45 6.72 -0.49
C GLU A 276 -18.96 6.43 -0.36
N PHE A 277 -18.58 5.59 0.61
CA PHE A 277 -17.19 5.19 0.83
C PHE A 277 -16.60 4.42 -0.36
N ILE A 278 -17.30 3.42 -0.89
CA ILE A 278 -16.84 2.60 -2.02
C ILE A 278 -16.59 3.46 -3.27
N ILE A 279 -17.51 4.40 -3.56
CA ILE A 279 -17.41 5.25 -4.76
C ILE A 279 -16.40 6.40 -4.56
N SER A 280 -16.03 6.70 -3.33
CA SER A 280 -15.30 7.94 -2.95
C SER A 280 -14.04 8.21 -3.76
N LYS A 281 -13.30 7.19 -4.17
CA LYS A 281 -12.05 7.30 -4.93
C LYS A 281 -12.18 7.01 -6.42
N MET A 282 -13.38 6.80 -6.92
CA MET A 282 -13.59 6.64 -8.37
C MET A 282 -13.27 7.95 -9.11
N GLN A 283 -12.26 7.93 -9.98
CA GLN A 283 -11.73 9.08 -10.70
C GLN A 283 -12.10 9.07 -12.19
N ASN A 284 -12.80 8.05 -12.67
CA ASN A 284 -13.19 7.95 -14.07
C ASN A 284 -14.62 8.48 -14.28
N PRO A 285 -14.79 9.64 -14.96
CA PRO A 285 -16.11 10.23 -15.19
C PRO A 285 -17.04 9.33 -16.00
N ARG A 286 -16.52 8.54 -16.94
CA ARG A 286 -17.32 7.61 -17.75
C ARG A 286 -17.91 6.49 -16.91
N VAL A 287 -17.10 5.96 -15.96
CA VAL A 287 -17.53 4.95 -15.00
C VAL A 287 -18.63 5.50 -14.11
N LEU A 288 -18.46 6.71 -13.59
CA LEU A 288 -19.46 7.37 -12.74
C LEU A 288 -20.77 7.64 -13.52
N LYS A 289 -20.66 8.09 -14.76
CA LYS A 289 -21.83 8.28 -15.63
C LYS A 289 -22.55 6.94 -15.85
N TRP A 290 -21.82 5.88 -16.19
CA TRP A 290 -22.40 4.56 -16.38
C TRP A 290 -23.11 4.06 -15.11
N LEU A 291 -22.51 4.18 -13.91
CA LEU A 291 -23.16 3.82 -12.64
C LEU A 291 -24.44 4.62 -12.40
N SER A 292 -24.44 5.92 -12.74
CA SER A 292 -25.60 6.79 -12.56
C SER A 292 -26.77 6.42 -13.47
N GLU A 293 -26.51 5.84 -14.61
CA GLU A 293 -27.51 5.48 -15.61
C GLU A 293 -28.01 4.03 -15.46
N ASN A 294 -27.11 3.11 -15.04
CA ASN A 294 -27.38 1.67 -15.16
C ASN A 294 -27.47 0.90 -13.84
N SER A 295 -27.07 1.49 -12.72
CA SER A 295 -27.22 0.80 -11.43
C SER A 295 -28.70 0.59 -11.09
N ASN A 296 -29.04 -0.59 -10.57
CA ASN A 296 -30.40 -0.87 -10.07
C ASN A 296 -30.68 -0.12 -8.76
N ASP A 297 -29.63 0.20 -7.99
CA ASP A 297 -29.74 0.86 -6.71
C ASP A 297 -29.74 2.39 -6.86
N ILE A 298 -30.79 3.05 -6.34
CA ILE A 298 -30.97 4.50 -6.48
C ILE A 298 -29.87 5.30 -5.77
N ILE A 299 -29.36 4.81 -4.61
CA ILE A 299 -28.32 5.52 -3.87
C ILE A 299 -26.98 5.42 -4.62
N ILE A 300 -26.69 4.28 -5.24
CA ILE A 300 -25.48 4.15 -6.09
C ILE A 300 -25.57 5.19 -7.22
N ARG A 301 -26.71 5.31 -7.89
CA ARG A 301 -26.91 6.33 -8.92
C ARG A 301 -26.71 7.75 -8.41
N GLU A 302 -27.32 8.09 -7.28
CA GLU A 302 -27.18 9.42 -6.67
C GLU A 302 -25.75 9.73 -6.26
N GLN A 303 -25.03 8.79 -5.64
CA GLN A 303 -23.63 9.00 -5.23
C GLN A 303 -22.71 9.16 -6.44
N ALA A 304 -22.91 8.40 -7.50
CA ALA A 304 -22.17 8.54 -8.74
C ALA A 304 -22.41 9.92 -9.39
N LEU A 305 -23.67 10.38 -9.44
CA LEU A 305 -24.02 11.72 -9.94
C LEU A 305 -23.39 12.84 -9.12
N ARG A 306 -23.40 12.75 -7.78
CA ARG A 306 -22.78 13.76 -6.89
C ARG A 306 -21.28 13.92 -7.12
N LYS A 307 -20.62 12.92 -7.65
CA LYS A 307 -19.20 12.98 -7.99
C LYS A 307 -18.92 13.54 -9.37
N LEU A 308 -19.92 13.70 -10.20
CA LEU A 308 -19.79 14.26 -11.53
C LEU A 308 -19.97 15.79 -11.50
N LYS A 309 -19.08 16.47 -12.23
CA LYS A 309 -19.16 17.89 -12.51
C LYS A 309 -19.15 18.07 -14.03
N PHE A 310 -20.12 18.80 -14.51
CA PHE A 310 -20.11 19.20 -15.92
C PHE A 310 -19.46 20.58 -16.08
N THR A 311 -18.46 20.67 -16.94
CA THR A 311 -17.83 21.93 -17.34
C THR A 311 -18.24 22.22 -18.79
N PRO A 312 -19.07 23.27 -19.03
CA PRO A 312 -19.47 23.65 -20.38
C PRO A 312 -18.26 23.97 -21.24
N LEU A 313 -18.34 23.65 -22.52
CA LEU A 313 -17.26 23.88 -23.46
C LEU A 313 -17.18 25.37 -23.84
N PRO A 314 -16.08 26.08 -23.46
CA PRO A 314 -15.89 27.45 -23.90
C PRO A 314 -15.79 27.56 -25.41
N ARG A 315 -16.18 28.70 -25.98
CA ARG A 315 -16.18 28.91 -27.43
C ARG A 315 -14.82 28.61 -28.06
N ILE A 316 -13.73 29.06 -27.44
CA ILE A 316 -12.36 28.87 -27.95
C ILE A 316 -12.00 27.36 -27.98
N GLU A 317 -12.34 26.63 -26.94
CA GLU A 317 -12.09 25.18 -26.91
C GLU A 317 -12.98 24.44 -27.92
N ARG A 318 -14.21 24.89 -28.13
CA ARG A 318 -15.08 24.34 -29.17
C ARG A 318 -14.44 24.45 -30.55
N GLU A 319 -13.99 25.65 -30.91
CA GLU A 319 -13.30 25.93 -32.17
C GLU A 319 -12.03 25.07 -32.34
N MET A 320 -11.30 24.84 -31.24
CA MET A 320 -10.13 23.95 -31.21
C MET A 320 -10.52 22.48 -31.50
N TYR A 321 -11.54 21.96 -30.84
CA TYR A 321 -12.00 20.58 -31.07
C TYR A 321 -12.58 20.40 -32.48
N GLU A 322 -13.30 21.37 -33.01
CA GLU A 322 -13.78 21.38 -34.41
C GLU A 322 -12.61 21.33 -35.40
N THR A 323 -11.55 22.12 -35.15
CA THR A 323 -10.31 22.09 -35.95
C THR A 323 -9.61 20.72 -35.88
N LEU A 324 -9.57 20.08 -34.72
CA LEU A 324 -9.01 18.72 -34.57
C LEU A 324 -9.78 17.67 -35.38
N LEU A 325 -11.11 17.79 -35.48
CA LEU A 325 -11.94 16.90 -36.30
C LEU A 325 -11.72 17.09 -37.79
N GLU A 326 -11.42 18.32 -38.24
CA GLU A 326 -11.16 18.63 -39.65
C GLU A 326 -9.75 18.19 -40.08
N ASN A 327 -8.80 18.06 -39.15
CA ASN A 327 -7.42 17.67 -39.44
C ASN A 327 -7.31 16.15 -39.62
N LYS A 328 -7.09 15.71 -40.84
CA LYS A 328 -6.96 14.29 -41.23
C LYS A 328 -5.78 13.55 -40.59
N ASN A 329 -4.82 14.29 -40.02
CA ASN A 329 -3.66 13.71 -39.34
C ASN A 329 -3.87 13.58 -37.84
N THR A 330 -5.02 13.96 -37.29
CA THR A 330 -5.35 13.79 -35.88
C THR A 330 -5.50 12.29 -35.58
N PRO A 331 -4.80 11.77 -34.58
CA PRO A 331 -4.97 10.36 -34.16
C PRO A 331 -6.42 10.01 -33.83
N GLU A 332 -6.83 8.78 -34.14
CA GLU A 332 -8.24 8.34 -34.04
C GLU A 332 -8.80 8.55 -32.62
N HIS A 333 -8.04 8.23 -31.59
CA HIS A 333 -8.46 8.40 -30.19
C HIS A 333 -8.70 9.88 -29.81
N ILE A 334 -7.92 10.82 -30.37
CA ILE A 334 -8.14 12.26 -30.17
C ILE A 334 -9.38 12.72 -30.92
N THR A 335 -9.59 12.19 -32.13
CA THR A 335 -10.78 12.49 -32.93
C THR A 335 -12.06 12.01 -32.23
N GLU A 336 -12.05 10.80 -31.69
CA GLU A 336 -13.17 10.25 -30.90
C GLU A 336 -13.45 11.08 -29.66
N TYR A 337 -12.41 11.44 -28.91
CA TYR A 337 -12.53 12.30 -27.72
C TYR A 337 -13.11 13.69 -28.08
N ALA A 338 -12.57 14.35 -29.13
CA ALA A 338 -13.05 15.65 -29.59
C ALA A 338 -14.54 15.57 -30.00
N ARG A 339 -14.94 14.49 -30.69
CA ARG A 339 -16.34 14.28 -31.12
C ARG A 339 -17.24 14.11 -29.88
N GLU A 340 -16.83 13.32 -28.88
CA GLU A 340 -17.59 13.13 -27.64
C GLU A 340 -17.81 14.47 -26.90
N ILE A 341 -16.77 15.28 -26.75
CA ILE A 341 -16.83 16.59 -26.09
C ILE A 341 -17.78 17.54 -26.82
N LEU A 342 -17.71 17.59 -28.16
CA LEU A 342 -18.58 18.45 -28.94
C LEU A 342 -20.05 17.99 -28.89
N ILE A 343 -20.30 16.69 -28.93
CA ILE A 343 -21.67 16.14 -28.84
C ILE A 343 -22.27 16.41 -27.47
N ASN A 344 -21.49 16.28 -26.41
CA ASN A 344 -21.94 16.49 -25.03
C ASN A 344 -22.02 18.00 -24.69
N GLY A 345 -21.48 18.92 -25.51
CA GLY A 345 -21.43 20.36 -25.24
C GLY A 345 -20.49 20.78 -24.12
N GLY A 346 -19.65 19.88 -23.65
CA GLY A 346 -18.71 20.11 -22.54
C GLY A 346 -18.04 18.84 -22.05
N LYS A 347 -17.30 18.97 -20.93
CA LYS A 347 -16.53 17.91 -20.30
C LYS A 347 -17.23 17.44 -19.03
N LEU A 348 -17.33 16.13 -18.85
CA LEU A 348 -17.66 15.53 -17.56
C LEU A 348 -16.35 15.29 -16.81
N GLU A 349 -16.25 15.88 -15.62
CA GLU A 349 -15.09 15.79 -14.73
C GLU A 349 -15.52 15.22 -13.39
N VAL A 350 -14.56 14.74 -12.61
CA VAL A 350 -14.81 14.30 -11.24
C VAL A 350 -14.82 15.51 -10.33
N GLN A 351 -15.88 15.67 -9.55
CA GLN A 351 -15.93 16.67 -8.51
C GLN A 351 -15.04 16.25 -7.33
N GLN A 352 -14.16 17.13 -6.87
CA GLN A 352 -13.22 16.88 -5.77
C GLN A 352 -12.33 15.64 -6.04
N PRO A 353 -11.45 15.68 -7.05
CA PRO A 353 -10.58 14.54 -7.36
C PRO A 353 -9.61 14.19 -6.22
N GLU A 354 -9.33 15.14 -5.31
CA GLU A 354 -8.46 14.95 -4.15
C GLU A 354 -9.14 14.22 -2.97
N PHE A 355 -10.44 13.91 -3.10
CA PHE A 355 -11.20 13.29 -2.01
C PHE A 355 -10.66 11.89 -1.67
N LEU A 356 -10.26 11.68 -0.40
CA LEU A 356 -9.63 10.45 0.13
C LEU A 356 -8.32 10.04 -0.55
N ASN A 357 -7.68 10.89 -1.36
CA ASN A 357 -6.48 10.50 -2.11
C ASN A 357 -5.22 10.31 -1.24
N GLY A 358 -5.20 10.84 -0.02
CA GLY A 358 -4.10 10.67 0.94
C GLY A 358 -4.04 9.30 1.61
N ALA A 359 -5.02 8.42 1.40
CA ALA A 359 -5.10 7.12 2.04
C ALA A 359 -5.45 6.01 1.05
N ASN A 360 -4.98 4.79 1.30
CA ASN A 360 -5.58 3.59 0.71
C ASN A 360 -6.91 3.33 1.42
N ILE A 361 -7.90 2.83 0.71
CA ILE A 361 -9.20 2.48 1.28
C ILE A 361 -9.52 1.00 1.10
N SER A 362 -10.14 0.40 2.13
CA SER A 362 -10.61 -1.00 2.07
C SER A 362 -11.94 -1.17 2.79
N VAL A 363 -12.79 -2.03 2.25
CA VAL A 363 -14.03 -2.46 2.92
C VAL A 363 -13.71 -3.66 3.82
N THR A 364 -14.10 -3.60 5.09
CA THR A 364 -14.07 -4.76 5.96
C THR A 364 -15.31 -5.61 5.71
N ILE A 365 -15.07 -6.82 5.23
CA ILE A 365 -16.10 -7.75 4.78
C ILE A 365 -16.38 -8.78 5.88
N THR A 366 -17.64 -8.88 6.27
CA THR A 366 -18.12 -9.84 7.27
C THR A 366 -18.54 -11.17 6.62
N LYS A 367 -18.58 -12.25 7.42
CA LYS A 367 -19.14 -13.53 6.97
C LYS A 367 -20.66 -13.43 6.72
N GLU A 368 -21.36 -12.58 7.50
CA GLU A 368 -22.77 -12.29 7.31
C GLU A 368 -23.02 -11.72 5.91
N PHE A 369 -22.23 -10.72 5.52
CA PHE A 369 -22.30 -10.12 4.19
C PHE A 369 -21.99 -11.15 3.09
N MET A 370 -20.90 -11.91 3.21
CA MET A 370 -20.55 -12.92 2.20
C MET A 370 -21.58 -14.03 2.07
N ALA A 371 -22.24 -14.43 3.17
CA ALA A 371 -23.36 -15.37 3.11
C ALA A 371 -24.55 -14.80 2.33
N ALA A 372 -24.88 -13.52 2.56
CA ALA A 372 -25.91 -12.81 1.82
C ALA A 372 -25.55 -12.65 0.34
N VAL A 373 -24.28 -12.33 0.02
CA VAL A 373 -23.77 -12.30 -1.37
C VAL A 373 -23.96 -13.65 -2.07
N LYS A 374 -23.54 -14.76 -1.42
CA LYS A 374 -23.63 -16.12 -2.01
C LYS A 374 -25.07 -16.57 -2.22
N SER A 375 -25.99 -16.20 -1.30
CA SER A 375 -27.42 -16.52 -1.40
C SER A 375 -28.23 -15.54 -2.24
N ASN A 376 -27.61 -14.46 -2.76
CA ASN A 376 -28.30 -13.33 -3.38
C ASN A 376 -29.39 -12.74 -2.47
N GLY A 377 -29.10 -12.71 -1.18
CA GLY A 377 -30.00 -12.28 -0.11
C GLY A 377 -30.02 -10.78 0.12
N ASP A 378 -30.91 -10.37 1.01
CA ASP A 378 -30.97 -9.02 1.53
C ASP A 378 -29.89 -8.83 2.62
N PHE A 379 -29.43 -7.59 2.76
CA PHE A 379 -28.43 -7.19 3.76
C PHE A 379 -28.78 -5.82 4.33
N ASP A 380 -28.74 -5.70 5.65
CA ASP A 380 -29.15 -4.49 6.35
C ASP A 380 -27.95 -3.57 6.61
N LEU A 381 -28.01 -2.36 6.09
CA LEU A 381 -27.14 -1.26 6.47
C LEU A 381 -27.65 -0.65 7.76
N ARG A 382 -26.93 -0.88 8.87
CA ARG A 382 -27.41 -0.60 10.23
C ARG A 382 -26.36 0.08 11.08
N PHE A 383 -26.82 0.79 12.10
CA PHE A 383 -25.97 1.51 13.05
C PHE A 383 -26.71 1.62 14.40
N PRO A 384 -26.02 1.79 15.55
CA PRO A 384 -26.67 1.99 16.84
C PRO A 384 -27.81 3.01 16.80
N ASP A 385 -28.97 2.67 17.39
CA ASP A 385 -30.20 3.48 17.33
C ASP A 385 -30.17 4.65 18.32
N LEU A 386 -29.30 5.64 18.03
CA LEU A 386 -29.07 6.80 18.88
C LEU A 386 -30.35 7.64 19.17
N GLU A 387 -31.37 7.54 18.32
CA GLU A 387 -32.60 8.30 18.46
C GLU A 387 -33.51 7.71 19.55
N SER A 388 -33.56 6.36 19.62
CA SER A 388 -34.45 5.65 20.55
C SER A 388 -33.81 5.30 21.89
N TYR A 389 -32.49 5.55 22.06
CA TYR A 389 -31.75 5.21 23.27
C TYR A 389 -32.18 6.08 24.46
N THR A 390 -32.29 5.45 25.62
CA THR A 390 -32.39 6.12 26.94
C THR A 390 -31.11 6.92 27.24
N LYS A 391 -31.10 7.66 28.34
CA LYS A 391 -29.90 8.39 28.78
C LYS A 391 -28.76 7.43 29.14
N GLU A 392 -29.12 6.33 29.77
CA GLU A 392 -28.17 5.28 30.18
C GLU A 392 -27.55 4.60 28.95
N GLU A 393 -28.37 4.19 27.99
CA GLU A 393 -27.93 3.60 26.74
C GLU A 393 -27.01 4.56 25.92
N LYS A 394 -27.31 5.87 25.94
CA LYS A 394 -26.43 6.90 25.33
C LYS A 394 -25.10 7.03 26.05
N ALA A 395 -25.08 6.93 27.37
CA ALA A 395 -23.87 6.94 28.15
C ALA A 395 -23.01 5.67 27.86
N ASP A 396 -23.65 4.51 27.71
CA ASP A 396 -22.98 3.26 27.33
C ASP A 396 -22.46 3.34 25.90
N TYR A 397 -23.21 3.92 24.96
CA TYR A 397 -22.72 4.17 23.61
C TYR A 397 -21.46 5.06 23.63
N ASP A 398 -21.47 6.16 24.34
CA ASP A 398 -20.32 7.06 24.44
C ASP A 398 -19.07 6.38 25.05
N ARG A 399 -19.28 5.37 25.89
CA ARG A 399 -18.21 4.65 26.61
C ARG A 399 -17.72 3.40 25.90
N LEU A 400 -18.62 2.63 25.26
CA LEU A 400 -18.31 1.27 24.80
C LEU A 400 -18.30 1.13 23.29
N TRP A 401 -19.09 1.90 22.55
CA TRP A 401 -19.27 1.70 21.13
C TRP A 401 -17.95 1.72 20.34
N TYR A 402 -17.06 2.67 20.64
CA TYR A 402 -15.77 2.77 19.96
C TYR A 402 -14.77 1.65 20.34
N GLU A 403 -15.03 0.91 21.40
CA GLU A 403 -14.25 -0.28 21.77
C GLU A 403 -14.76 -1.54 21.04
N ILE A 404 -16.08 -1.62 20.88
CA ILE A 404 -16.75 -2.76 20.24
C ILE A 404 -16.69 -2.63 18.72
N GLY A 405 -17.18 -1.53 18.15
CA GLY A 405 -17.10 -1.18 16.75
C GLY A 405 -17.70 -2.20 15.76
N ASP A 406 -18.58 -3.07 16.23
CA ASP A 406 -19.29 -4.07 15.43
C ASP A 406 -20.76 -4.10 15.87
N VAL A 407 -21.66 -3.87 14.90
CA VAL A 407 -23.11 -3.84 15.17
C VAL A 407 -23.64 -5.19 15.64
N ARG A 408 -23.02 -6.30 15.26
CA ARG A 408 -23.41 -7.66 15.67
C ARG A 408 -23.10 -7.87 17.15
N GLU A 409 -21.88 -7.57 17.56
CA GLU A 409 -21.46 -7.65 18.98
C GLU A 409 -22.28 -6.66 19.83
N TRP A 410 -22.61 -5.51 19.28
CA TRP A 410 -23.46 -4.51 19.94
C TRP A 410 -24.88 -5.03 20.21
N GLU A 411 -25.48 -5.73 19.23
CA GLU A 411 -26.76 -6.42 19.38
C GLU A 411 -26.71 -7.58 20.41
N GLU A 412 -25.62 -8.37 20.37
CA GLU A 412 -25.40 -9.45 21.35
C GLU A 412 -25.33 -8.95 22.79
N MET A 413 -24.88 -7.71 23.01
CA MET A 413 -24.89 -7.03 24.32
C MET A 413 -26.27 -6.50 24.71
N GLY A 414 -27.26 -6.61 23.84
CA GLY A 414 -28.65 -6.20 24.09
C GLY A 414 -29.00 -4.78 23.64
N TYR A 415 -28.10 -4.09 22.96
CA TYR A 415 -28.37 -2.76 22.41
C TYR A 415 -29.03 -2.83 21.04
N ARG A 416 -29.92 -1.89 20.75
CA ARG A 416 -30.66 -1.87 19.48
C ARG A 416 -29.86 -1.19 18.38
N ASN A 417 -29.91 -1.75 17.19
CA ASN A 417 -29.48 -1.09 15.97
C ASN A 417 -30.68 -0.56 15.20
N LYS A 418 -30.52 0.56 14.52
CA LYS A 418 -31.45 1.09 13.52
C LYS A 418 -31.01 0.62 12.14
N VAL A 419 -31.95 -0.03 11.43
CA VAL A 419 -31.75 -0.32 10.00
C VAL A 419 -32.02 0.96 9.22
N TYR A 420 -31.00 1.50 8.59
CA TYR A 420 -31.12 2.69 7.73
C TYR A 420 -31.63 2.30 6.35
N ARG A 421 -31.24 1.12 5.90
CA ARG A 421 -31.64 0.61 4.61
C ARG A 421 -31.36 -0.89 4.49
N THR A 422 -32.27 -1.63 3.84
CA THR A 422 -32.02 -2.99 3.38
C THR A 422 -31.68 -2.96 1.89
N VAL A 423 -30.57 -3.61 1.52
CA VAL A 423 -30.04 -3.66 0.15
C VAL A 423 -29.87 -5.10 -0.30
N LYS A 424 -29.74 -5.34 -1.61
CA LYS A 424 -29.22 -6.61 -2.07
C LYS A 424 -27.70 -6.66 -1.84
N ALA A 425 -27.24 -7.64 -1.08
CA ALA A 425 -25.81 -7.81 -0.81
C ALA A 425 -24.98 -7.89 -2.10
N ARG A 426 -25.55 -8.53 -3.13
CA ARG A 426 -24.92 -8.65 -4.44
C ARG A 426 -24.68 -7.30 -5.11
N ASP A 427 -25.59 -6.32 -4.97
CA ASP A 427 -25.42 -4.99 -5.57
C ASP A 427 -24.21 -4.25 -4.94
N ILE A 428 -24.02 -4.38 -3.62
CA ILE A 428 -22.85 -3.79 -2.93
C ILE A 428 -21.56 -4.53 -3.34
N TRP A 429 -21.60 -5.85 -3.42
CA TRP A 429 -20.45 -6.65 -3.85
C TRP A 429 -20.03 -6.32 -5.29
N ASP A 430 -21.01 -6.21 -6.17
CA ASP A 430 -20.79 -5.83 -7.57
C ASP A 430 -20.19 -4.43 -7.65
N LEU A 431 -20.66 -3.48 -6.83
CA LEU A 431 -20.11 -2.13 -6.75
C LEU A 431 -18.65 -2.12 -6.26
N ILE A 432 -18.31 -2.89 -5.22
CA ILE A 432 -16.93 -3.03 -4.73
C ILE A 432 -16.03 -3.54 -5.86
N CYS A 433 -16.42 -4.64 -6.49
CA CYS A 433 -15.64 -5.26 -7.58
C CYS A 433 -15.54 -4.35 -8.79
N PHE A 434 -16.60 -3.61 -9.11
CA PHE A 434 -16.63 -2.62 -10.17
C PHE A 434 -15.62 -1.50 -9.91
N CYS A 435 -15.66 -0.89 -8.74
CA CYS A 435 -14.71 0.15 -8.38
C CYS A 435 -13.27 -0.38 -8.33
N ALA A 436 -13.04 -1.58 -7.80
CA ALA A 436 -11.74 -2.22 -7.82
C ALA A 436 -11.20 -2.46 -9.24
N THR A 437 -12.08 -2.85 -10.18
CA THR A 437 -11.71 -3.07 -11.58
C THR A 437 -11.22 -1.80 -12.27
N TYR A 438 -11.89 -0.67 -12.03
CA TYR A 438 -11.65 0.58 -12.77
C TYR A 438 -10.83 1.64 -12.02
N SER A 439 -10.53 1.44 -10.72
CA SER A 439 -9.67 2.33 -9.95
C SER A 439 -8.72 1.62 -9.00
N ALA A 440 -8.67 0.29 -9.04
CA ALA A 440 -7.88 -0.56 -8.14
C ALA A 440 -8.19 -0.33 -6.62
N GLU A 441 -9.29 0.33 -6.30
CA GLU A 441 -9.79 0.60 -4.95
C GLU A 441 -11.32 0.65 -4.95
N PRO A 442 -11.98 0.26 -3.82
CA PRO A 442 -11.37 -0.17 -2.55
C PRO A 442 -10.77 -1.58 -2.64
N GLY A 443 -9.78 -1.83 -1.77
CA GLY A 443 -9.39 -3.19 -1.43
C GLY A 443 -10.45 -3.86 -0.55
N ILE A 444 -10.31 -5.14 -0.31
CA ILE A 444 -11.17 -5.90 0.61
C ILE A 444 -10.36 -6.52 1.74
N PHE A 445 -10.97 -6.55 2.92
CA PHE A 445 -10.39 -7.21 4.09
C PHE A 445 -11.43 -8.06 4.79
N PHE A 446 -11.20 -9.36 4.86
CA PHE A 446 -12.10 -10.34 5.48
C PHE A 446 -11.90 -10.34 7.00
N ILE A 447 -12.59 -9.42 7.68
CA ILE A 447 -12.39 -9.12 9.11
C ILE A 447 -12.66 -10.34 10.00
N ASP A 448 -13.67 -11.16 9.67
CA ASP A 448 -14.01 -12.33 10.43
C ASP A 448 -12.95 -13.44 10.25
N ASN A 449 -12.43 -13.66 9.02
CA ASN A 449 -11.32 -14.57 8.78
C ASN A 449 -10.07 -14.17 9.59
N ALA A 450 -9.77 -12.86 9.63
CA ALA A 450 -8.65 -12.34 10.41
C ALA A 450 -8.86 -12.56 11.91
N ASN A 451 -10.07 -12.28 12.43
CA ASN A 451 -10.39 -12.41 13.85
C ASN A 451 -10.50 -13.85 14.33
N GLU A 452 -10.87 -14.79 13.47
CA GLU A 452 -10.86 -16.22 13.78
C GLU A 452 -9.44 -16.76 13.89
N MET A 453 -8.53 -16.26 13.07
CA MET A 453 -7.16 -16.77 12.97
C MET A 453 -6.15 -16.04 13.88
N THR A 454 -6.48 -14.86 14.42
CA THR A 454 -5.52 -14.09 15.21
C THR A 454 -5.24 -14.70 16.59
N ASN A 455 -3.98 -14.70 17.01
CA ASN A 455 -3.57 -15.07 18.35
C ASN A 455 -4.03 -14.06 19.43
N ALA A 456 -4.42 -12.83 19.04
CA ALA A 456 -4.87 -11.78 19.95
C ALA A 456 -6.13 -12.17 20.75
N ARG A 457 -6.96 -13.07 20.22
CA ARG A 457 -8.14 -13.61 20.93
C ARG A 457 -7.78 -14.27 22.25
N ALA A 458 -6.61 -14.88 22.37
CA ALA A 458 -6.16 -15.53 23.58
C ALA A 458 -6.02 -14.56 24.77
N TYR A 459 -5.77 -13.29 24.53
CA TYR A 459 -5.66 -12.26 25.56
C TYR A 459 -6.73 -11.16 25.44
N GLY A 460 -7.88 -11.52 24.84
CA GLY A 460 -9.09 -10.69 24.84
C GLY A 460 -9.06 -9.50 23.87
N GLN A 461 -8.18 -9.52 22.87
CA GLN A 461 -8.11 -8.47 21.85
C GLN A 461 -8.61 -8.97 20.50
N LYS A 462 -8.99 -8.04 19.62
CA LYS A 462 -9.44 -8.32 18.27
C LYS A 462 -8.80 -7.38 17.26
N VAL A 463 -8.73 -7.84 16.03
CA VAL A 463 -8.32 -7.02 14.88
C VAL A 463 -9.40 -5.99 14.60
N VAL A 464 -8.99 -4.73 14.44
CA VAL A 464 -9.91 -3.62 14.11
C VAL A 464 -9.62 -2.98 12.76
N ALA A 465 -8.37 -3.01 12.32
CA ALA A 465 -7.94 -2.50 11.02
C ALA A 465 -6.63 -3.17 10.59
N THR A 466 -6.13 -2.79 9.42
CA THR A 466 -4.77 -3.13 8.97
C THR A 466 -3.91 -1.88 8.81
N ASN A 467 -2.59 -2.06 8.73
CA ASN A 467 -1.67 -1.04 8.25
C ASN A 467 -1.90 -0.71 6.76
N PRO A 468 -1.24 0.32 6.19
CA PRO A 468 -1.49 0.78 4.82
C PRO A 468 -1.36 -0.26 3.71
N CYS A 469 -0.53 -1.28 3.90
CA CYS A 469 -0.31 -2.34 2.90
C CYS A 469 -1.11 -3.62 3.15
N GLY A 470 -1.88 -3.69 4.25
CA GLY A 470 -2.80 -4.78 4.54
C GLY A 470 -2.18 -6.04 5.14
N GLU A 471 -0.85 -6.11 5.33
CA GLU A 471 -0.18 -7.31 5.87
C GLU A 471 -0.26 -7.45 7.39
N GLN A 472 -0.59 -6.37 8.12
CA GLN A 472 -0.68 -6.37 9.57
C GLN A 472 -2.09 -6.06 10.05
N PRO A 473 -2.93 -7.10 10.25
CA PRO A 473 -4.19 -6.98 10.98
C PRO A 473 -3.91 -6.84 12.47
N LEU A 474 -4.25 -5.69 13.03
CA LEU A 474 -3.82 -5.30 14.37
C LEU A 474 -5.00 -4.94 15.27
N ALA A 475 -4.81 -5.15 16.57
CA ALA A 475 -5.68 -4.63 17.62
C ALA A 475 -5.43 -3.13 17.87
N PRO A 476 -6.28 -2.45 18.65
CA PRO A 476 -6.08 -1.04 19.00
C PRO A 476 -4.71 -0.76 19.59
N TYR A 477 -4.04 0.27 19.10
CA TYR A 477 -2.68 0.69 19.46
C TYR A 477 -1.57 -0.35 19.21
N SER A 478 -1.91 -1.49 18.61
CA SER A 478 -0.91 -2.50 18.26
C SER A 478 0.02 -1.99 17.16
N VAL A 479 1.26 -2.43 17.21
CA VAL A 479 2.34 -2.04 16.32
C VAL A 479 3.13 -3.25 15.86
N CYS A 480 3.85 -3.12 14.73
CA CYS A 480 4.71 -4.18 14.26
C CYS A 480 5.99 -3.65 13.59
N ASN A 481 7.13 -4.23 13.94
CA ASN A 481 8.34 -4.09 13.17
C ASN A 481 8.45 -5.24 12.15
N LEU A 482 9.07 -4.97 11.01
CA LEU A 482 9.14 -5.89 9.90
C LEU A 482 10.58 -6.25 9.56
N ALA A 483 10.79 -7.50 9.17
CA ALA A 483 12.03 -7.97 8.55
C ALA A 483 11.70 -9.02 7.48
N ALA A 484 12.57 -9.21 6.53
CA ALA A 484 12.41 -10.19 5.46
C ALA A 484 13.64 -11.10 5.35
N ILE A 485 13.40 -12.40 5.20
CA ILE A 485 14.40 -13.37 4.74
C ILE A 485 14.51 -13.24 3.22
N ASN A 486 15.72 -13.10 2.71
CA ASN A 486 15.99 -13.10 1.28
C ASN A 486 16.11 -14.53 0.75
N LEU A 487 15.01 -15.08 0.27
CA LEU A 487 14.91 -16.47 -0.16
C LEU A 487 15.88 -16.83 -1.32
N ALA A 488 16.33 -15.85 -2.10
CA ALA A 488 17.32 -16.06 -3.16
C ALA A 488 18.65 -16.63 -2.63
N ASN A 489 18.97 -16.41 -1.35
CA ASN A 489 20.17 -16.91 -0.68
C ASN A 489 20.03 -18.32 -0.06
N PHE A 490 18.82 -18.89 -0.12
CA PHE A 490 18.49 -20.18 0.51
C PHE A 490 18.19 -21.29 -0.50
N VAL A 491 18.73 -21.14 -1.70
CA VAL A 491 18.72 -22.14 -2.75
C VAL A 491 20.12 -22.34 -3.29
N ASP A 492 20.53 -23.59 -3.47
CA ASP A 492 21.78 -23.91 -4.14
C ASP A 492 21.63 -23.66 -5.65
N LYS A 493 22.35 -22.68 -6.18
CA LYS A 493 22.19 -22.20 -7.55
C LYS A 493 22.60 -23.22 -8.63
N LYS A 494 23.37 -24.25 -8.25
CA LYS A 494 23.79 -25.33 -9.17
C LYS A 494 22.78 -26.47 -9.21
N THR A 495 22.28 -26.88 -8.03
CA THR A 495 21.38 -28.03 -7.89
C THR A 495 19.91 -27.65 -7.90
N GLY A 496 19.57 -26.41 -7.52
CA GLY A 496 18.20 -25.96 -7.29
C GLY A 496 17.60 -26.42 -5.95
N SER A 497 18.43 -27.04 -5.09
CA SER A 497 17.98 -27.57 -3.80
C SER A 497 17.84 -26.47 -2.75
N ILE A 498 16.79 -26.52 -1.94
CA ILE A 498 16.54 -25.55 -0.86
C ILE A 498 17.42 -25.85 0.34
N LEU A 499 18.07 -24.84 0.89
CA LEU A 499 19.00 -24.91 2.00
C LEU A 499 18.26 -24.73 3.34
N PHE A 500 17.40 -25.71 3.72
CA PHE A 500 16.52 -25.61 4.87
C PHE A 500 17.24 -25.35 6.19
N ASP A 501 18.41 -25.96 6.43
CA ASP A 501 19.12 -25.78 7.70
C ASP A 501 19.68 -24.36 7.83
N LYS A 502 20.24 -23.80 6.73
CA LYS A 502 20.65 -22.39 6.68
C LYS A 502 19.45 -21.46 6.91
N LEU A 503 18.29 -21.81 6.33
CA LEU A 503 17.05 -21.04 6.49
C LEU A 503 16.59 -21.01 7.95
N LYS A 504 16.58 -22.15 8.64
CA LYS A 504 16.19 -22.26 10.06
C LYS A 504 17.05 -21.35 10.95
N GLU A 505 18.37 -21.35 10.75
CA GLU A 505 19.28 -20.53 11.56
C GLU A 505 19.06 -19.02 11.30
N SER A 506 18.88 -18.61 10.06
CA SER A 506 18.57 -17.20 9.76
C SER A 506 17.19 -16.77 10.32
N VAL A 507 16.19 -17.66 10.29
CA VAL A 507 14.87 -17.40 10.93
C VAL A 507 15.03 -17.17 12.43
N LYS A 508 15.78 -18.02 13.14
CA LYS A 508 16.02 -17.85 14.59
C LYS A 508 16.68 -16.50 14.91
N LEU A 509 17.70 -16.14 14.16
CA LEU A 509 18.40 -14.87 14.35
C LEU A 509 17.49 -13.67 14.04
N THR A 510 16.62 -13.79 13.02
CA THR A 510 15.67 -12.72 12.66
C THR A 510 14.66 -12.50 13.77
N VAL A 511 14.07 -13.56 14.32
CA VAL A 511 13.09 -13.45 15.44
C VAL A 511 13.73 -12.76 16.64
N ARG A 512 14.96 -13.15 17.01
CA ARG A 512 15.69 -12.49 18.09
C ARG A 512 15.98 -11.03 17.79
N MET A 513 16.44 -10.73 16.58
CA MET A 513 16.72 -9.36 16.16
C MET A 513 15.45 -8.49 16.20
N GLN A 514 14.31 -9.01 15.76
CA GLN A 514 13.04 -8.29 15.79
C GLN A 514 12.48 -8.13 17.22
N ASP A 515 12.69 -9.10 18.12
CA ASP A 515 12.37 -8.95 19.54
C ASP A 515 13.19 -7.82 20.18
N ASN A 516 14.47 -7.70 19.82
CA ASN A 516 15.35 -6.63 20.28
C ASN A 516 14.93 -5.25 19.72
N VAL A 517 14.35 -5.19 18.49
CA VAL A 517 13.79 -3.94 17.93
C VAL A 517 12.71 -3.36 18.85
N ILE A 518 11.90 -4.19 19.50
CA ILE A 518 10.83 -3.74 20.41
C ILE A 518 11.42 -3.02 21.62
N ASP A 519 12.58 -3.44 22.09
CA ASP A 519 13.25 -2.84 23.25
C ASP A 519 14.10 -1.61 22.89
N ASP A 520 14.63 -1.52 21.66
CA ASP A 520 15.52 -0.44 21.22
C ASP A 520 14.79 0.75 20.58
N THR A 521 13.56 0.55 20.05
CA THR A 521 12.82 1.59 19.33
C THR A 521 12.42 2.76 20.23
N PRO A 522 12.53 4.02 19.79
CA PRO A 522 11.95 5.16 20.50
C PRO A 522 10.41 5.09 20.54
N TYR A 523 9.85 5.20 21.74
CA TYR A 523 8.41 5.31 21.96
C TYR A 523 8.01 6.76 22.19
N PHE A 524 6.88 7.17 21.65
CA PHE A 524 6.36 8.55 21.75
C PHE A 524 4.88 8.61 22.14
N LEU A 525 4.15 7.49 22.04
CA LEU A 525 2.79 7.31 22.57
C LEU A 525 2.81 6.18 23.59
N GLU A 526 2.39 6.46 24.84
CA GLU A 526 2.41 5.48 25.90
C GLU A 526 1.48 4.29 25.63
N ALA A 527 0.34 4.52 24.95
CA ALA A 527 -0.57 3.45 24.56
C ALA A 527 0.10 2.44 23.60
N ASN A 528 0.85 2.92 22.60
CA ASN A 528 1.62 2.05 21.71
C ASN A 528 2.77 1.33 22.47
N ARG A 529 3.42 2.01 23.40
CA ARG A 529 4.48 1.40 24.23
C ARG A 529 3.92 0.24 25.07
N HIS A 530 2.81 0.50 25.78
CA HIS A 530 2.13 -0.53 26.58
C HIS A 530 1.73 -1.74 25.73
N GLN A 531 1.12 -1.48 24.57
CA GLN A 531 0.67 -2.54 23.66
C GLN A 531 1.87 -3.32 23.08
N ALA A 532 2.89 -2.62 22.59
CA ALA A 532 4.08 -3.24 21.99
C ALA A 532 4.82 -4.14 22.97
N LEU A 533 5.08 -3.64 24.18
CA LEU A 533 5.73 -4.42 25.23
C LEU A 533 4.84 -5.55 25.76
N GLY A 534 3.51 -5.34 25.77
CA GLY A 534 2.52 -6.31 26.23
C GLY A 534 2.38 -7.52 25.32
N GLU A 535 2.30 -7.34 24.02
CA GLU A 535 2.13 -8.43 23.03
C GLU A 535 3.42 -8.88 22.35
N ARG A 536 4.47 -8.05 22.37
CA ARG A 536 5.77 -8.29 21.73
C ARG A 536 5.64 -8.86 20.30
N ARG A 537 4.78 -8.24 19.51
CA ARG A 537 4.49 -8.66 18.13
C ARG A 537 5.66 -8.31 17.22
N VAL A 538 6.04 -9.26 16.36
CA VAL A 538 7.00 -9.07 15.29
C VAL A 538 6.43 -9.53 13.96
N GLY A 539 7.00 -9.12 12.85
CA GLY A 539 6.55 -9.45 11.51
C GLY A 539 7.69 -9.92 10.63
N LEU A 540 8.02 -11.20 10.71
CA LEU A 540 8.96 -11.87 9.82
C LEU A 540 8.26 -12.21 8.52
N GLY A 541 8.83 -11.78 7.40
CA GLY A 541 8.38 -12.12 6.06
C GLY A 541 9.53 -12.56 5.15
N VAL A 542 9.31 -12.44 3.86
CA VAL A 542 10.29 -12.85 2.84
C VAL A 542 10.40 -11.82 1.72
N MET A 543 11.51 -11.89 0.99
CA MET A 543 11.73 -11.34 -0.35
C MET A 543 12.48 -12.39 -1.17
N GLY A 544 12.61 -12.20 -2.48
CA GLY A 544 13.31 -13.15 -3.34
C GLY A 544 12.58 -14.49 -3.51
N LEU A 545 11.25 -14.51 -3.33
CA LEU A 545 10.48 -15.74 -3.51
C LEU A 545 10.52 -16.23 -4.96
N HIS A 546 10.31 -15.33 -5.91
CA HIS A 546 10.37 -15.71 -7.32
C HIS A 546 11.79 -16.13 -7.73
N ASP A 547 12.81 -15.47 -7.16
CA ASP A 547 14.22 -15.87 -7.34
C ASP A 547 14.47 -17.30 -6.88
N LEU A 548 13.96 -17.68 -5.69
CA LEU A 548 14.03 -19.05 -5.19
C LEU A 548 13.36 -20.03 -6.15
N LEU A 549 12.18 -19.69 -6.68
CA LEU A 549 11.46 -20.54 -7.64
C LEU A 549 12.23 -20.69 -8.96
N ILE A 550 12.80 -19.60 -9.49
CA ILE A 550 13.62 -19.63 -10.72
C ILE A 550 14.84 -20.54 -10.54
N TRP A 551 15.58 -20.37 -9.43
CA TRP A 551 16.73 -21.23 -9.14
C TRP A 551 16.34 -22.69 -8.91
N SER A 552 15.17 -22.95 -8.34
CA SER A 552 14.60 -24.29 -8.13
C SER A 552 13.95 -24.85 -9.40
N LYS A 553 13.92 -24.09 -10.51
CA LYS A 553 13.29 -24.46 -11.78
C LYS A 553 11.79 -24.75 -11.64
N LYS A 554 11.09 -23.95 -10.85
CA LYS A 554 9.66 -24.04 -10.59
C LYS A 554 8.96 -22.82 -11.18
N ARG A 555 7.98 -23.05 -12.03
CA ARG A 555 7.15 -21.96 -12.57
C ARG A 555 6.23 -21.43 -11.47
N TYR A 556 6.24 -20.11 -11.25
CA TYR A 556 5.35 -19.46 -10.28
C TYR A 556 3.89 -19.85 -10.58
N GLY A 557 3.10 -20.14 -9.53
CA GLY A 557 1.69 -20.56 -9.65
C GLY A 557 1.46 -22.02 -10.06
N SER A 558 2.52 -22.76 -10.46
CA SER A 558 2.37 -24.18 -10.75
C SER A 558 2.14 -24.99 -9.46
N LYS A 559 1.59 -26.19 -9.59
CA LYS A 559 1.39 -27.11 -8.47
C LYS A 559 2.70 -27.41 -7.75
N GLU A 560 3.77 -27.65 -8.49
CA GLU A 560 5.10 -27.93 -7.95
C GLU A 560 5.68 -26.73 -7.20
N SER A 561 5.41 -25.51 -7.66
CA SER A 561 5.82 -24.31 -6.94
C SER A 561 5.05 -24.15 -5.63
N ILE A 562 3.73 -24.38 -5.62
CA ILE A 562 2.88 -24.33 -4.44
C ILE A 562 3.33 -25.36 -3.39
N GLU A 563 3.62 -26.61 -3.79
CA GLU A 563 4.14 -27.63 -2.90
C GLU A 563 5.51 -27.24 -2.31
N THR A 564 6.37 -26.64 -3.12
CA THR A 564 7.68 -26.15 -2.68
C THR A 564 7.52 -25.00 -1.67
N LEU A 565 6.65 -24.04 -1.96
CA LEU A 565 6.37 -22.91 -1.08
C LEU A 565 5.70 -23.34 0.23
N ASP A 566 4.81 -24.34 0.19
CA ASP A 566 4.23 -24.92 1.40
C ASP A 566 5.32 -25.47 2.34
N ALA A 567 6.29 -26.22 1.80
CA ALA A 567 7.42 -26.74 2.58
C ALA A 567 8.33 -25.61 3.13
N VAL A 568 8.60 -24.58 2.33
CA VAL A 568 9.44 -23.44 2.73
C VAL A 568 8.76 -22.64 3.84
N PHE A 569 7.48 -22.29 3.68
CA PHE A 569 6.76 -21.51 4.69
C PHE A 569 6.44 -22.29 5.95
N LYS A 570 6.21 -23.60 5.84
CA LYS A 570 6.15 -24.47 7.00
C LYS A 570 7.47 -24.41 7.79
N CYS A 571 8.60 -24.54 7.11
CA CYS A 571 9.91 -24.45 7.75
C CYS A 571 10.12 -23.10 8.44
N ILE A 572 9.77 -21.98 7.79
CA ILE A 572 9.86 -20.65 8.37
C ILE A 572 8.95 -20.53 9.59
N ALA A 573 7.68 -20.93 9.50
CA ALA A 573 6.71 -20.82 10.57
C ALA A 573 7.13 -21.64 11.79
N GLU A 574 7.42 -22.91 11.62
CA GLU A 574 7.84 -23.77 12.73
C GLU A 574 9.15 -23.29 13.37
N SER A 575 10.11 -22.81 12.56
CA SER A 575 11.38 -22.29 13.08
C SER A 575 11.19 -20.98 13.85
N ALA A 576 10.31 -20.09 13.40
CA ALA A 576 10.01 -18.84 14.07
C ALA A 576 9.34 -19.09 15.43
N TYR A 577 8.35 -19.98 15.48
CA TYR A 577 7.67 -20.32 16.72
C TYR A 577 8.60 -21.01 17.71
N ARG A 578 9.47 -21.93 17.28
CA ARG A 578 10.49 -22.55 18.12
C ARG A 578 11.50 -21.51 18.65
N ALA A 579 11.95 -20.59 17.79
CA ALA A 579 12.85 -19.50 18.21
C ALA A 579 12.20 -18.62 19.29
N SER A 580 10.91 -18.30 19.15
CA SER A 580 10.17 -17.50 20.12
C SER A 580 9.95 -18.26 21.45
N ILE A 581 9.75 -19.59 21.40
CA ILE A 581 9.73 -20.44 22.60
C ILE A 581 11.08 -20.45 23.29
N ASP A 582 12.18 -20.57 22.55
CA ASP A 582 13.53 -20.52 23.12
C ASP A 582 13.84 -19.16 23.74
N LEU A 583 13.41 -18.07 23.12
CA LEU A 583 13.47 -16.73 23.72
C LEU A 583 12.63 -16.60 24.99
N ALA A 584 11.47 -17.28 25.06
CA ALA A 584 10.65 -17.28 26.26
C ALA A 584 11.34 -18.00 27.42
N LYS A 585 12.08 -19.09 27.18
CA LYS A 585 12.91 -19.76 28.19
C LYS A 585 14.00 -18.84 28.73
N GLU A 586 14.55 -17.96 27.89
CA GLU A 586 15.64 -17.03 28.23
C GLU A 586 15.14 -15.72 28.84
N LYS A 587 14.13 -15.08 28.23
CA LYS A 587 13.69 -13.71 28.52
C LYS A 587 12.25 -13.62 29.06
N GLY A 588 11.56 -14.79 29.25
CA GLY A 588 10.17 -14.84 29.66
C GLY A 588 9.17 -14.66 28.51
N SER A 589 7.94 -15.07 28.72
CA SER A 589 6.83 -14.93 27.75
C SER A 589 6.40 -13.46 27.57
N PHE A 590 5.69 -13.19 26.49
CA PHE A 590 5.09 -11.85 26.31
C PHE A 590 4.09 -11.56 27.44
N PRO A 591 4.06 -10.32 27.99
CA PRO A 591 3.30 -9.98 29.20
C PRO A 591 1.79 -10.24 29.13
N PHE A 592 1.16 -10.15 27.96
CA PHE A 592 -0.27 -10.42 27.80
C PHE A 592 -0.63 -11.91 27.77
N LEU A 593 0.34 -12.82 27.70
CA LEU A 593 0.12 -14.26 27.80
C LEU A 593 -0.19 -14.65 29.23
N LYS A 594 -1.45 -14.59 29.62
CA LYS A 594 -1.91 -15.03 30.96
C LYS A 594 -2.33 -16.49 30.98
N ASP A 595 -2.78 -17.03 29.87
CA ASP A 595 -3.31 -18.38 29.72
C ASP A 595 -2.77 -19.04 28.44
N PRO A 596 -1.65 -19.79 28.53
CA PRO A 596 -1.10 -20.50 27.37
C PRO A 596 -2.07 -21.52 26.77
N ALA A 597 -3.01 -22.08 27.56
CA ALA A 597 -3.98 -23.03 27.04
C ALA A 597 -4.96 -22.36 26.07
N LYS A 598 -5.41 -21.14 26.38
CA LYS A 598 -6.21 -20.36 25.42
C LYS A 598 -5.42 -19.98 24.17
N PHE A 599 -4.13 -19.70 24.32
CA PHE A 599 -3.29 -19.30 23.19
C PHE A 599 -3.16 -20.41 22.15
N ILE A 600 -2.92 -21.64 22.56
CA ILE A 600 -2.78 -22.78 21.63
C ILE A 600 -4.09 -23.20 20.96
N GLU A 601 -5.24 -22.71 21.44
CA GLU A 601 -6.57 -22.95 20.88
C GLU A 601 -7.04 -21.86 19.90
N THR A 602 -6.24 -20.84 19.63
CA THR A 602 -6.56 -19.86 18.57
C THR A 602 -6.56 -20.51 17.20
N GLY A 603 -7.26 -19.90 16.25
CA GLY A 603 -7.42 -20.48 14.91
C GLY A 603 -6.08 -20.77 14.24
N PHE A 604 -5.14 -19.83 14.29
CA PHE A 604 -3.81 -20.04 13.72
C PHE A 604 -3.03 -21.14 14.46
N MET A 605 -3.03 -21.14 15.79
CA MET A 605 -2.26 -22.12 16.56
C MET A 605 -2.73 -23.57 16.34
N LYS A 606 -4.02 -23.77 16.01
CA LYS A 606 -4.53 -25.10 15.64
C LYS A 606 -3.91 -25.64 14.34
N THR A 607 -3.34 -24.78 13.50
CA THR A 607 -2.63 -25.22 12.29
C THR A 607 -1.18 -25.63 12.55
N MET A 608 -0.62 -25.26 13.70
CA MET A 608 0.75 -25.58 14.09
C MET A 608 0.88 -27.00 14.62
N SER A 609 2.09 -27.56 14.51
CA SER A 609 2.36 -28.93 14.98
C SER A 609 2.11 -29.07 16.48
N GLU A 610 1.61 -30.26 16.87
CA GLU A 610 1.32 -30.58 18.28
C GLU A 610 2.55 -30.36 19.18
N SER A 611 3.75 -30.68 18.69
CA SER A 611 4.98 -30.48 19.47
C SER A 611 5.22 -29.03 19.82
N ILE A 612 4.95 -28.08 18.91
CA ILE A 612 5.06 -26.64 19.16
C ILE A 612 4.00 -26.21 20.17
N ARG A 613 2.77 -26.66 20.04
CA ARG A 613 1.67 -26.35 20.96
C ARG A 613 1.99 -26.83 22.39
N GLN A 614 2.51 -28.04 22.55
CA GLN A 614 2.93 -28.59 23.83
C GLN A 614 4.13 -27.84 24.43
N ASP A 615 5.10 -27.46 23.62
CA ASP A 615 6.24 -26.64 24.06
C ASP A 615 5.78 -25.26 24.56
N ILE A 616 4.78 -24.64 23.92
CA ILE A 616 4.19 -23.38 24.40
C ILE A 616 3.50 -23.56 25.75
N LEU A 617 2.75 -24.63 25.95
CA LEU A 617 2.13 -24.92 27.23
C LEU A 617 3.18 -25.05 28.34
N LYS A 618 4.33 -25.65 28.04
CA LYS A 618 5.37 -25.96 29.01
C LYS A 618 6.29 -24.76 29.30
N TYR A 619 6.67 -24.02 28.27
CA TYR A 619 7.73 -23.00 28.34
C TYR A 619 7.24 -21.57 28.08
N GLY A 620 6.00 -21.42 27.59
CA GLY A 620 5.48 -20.15 27.08
C GLY A 620 6.03 -19.78 25.69
N ILE A 621 5.76 -18.55 25.28
CA ILE A 621 6.24 -17.98 24.00
C ILE A 621 6.52 -16.50 24.16
N ARG A 622 7.61 -16.00 23.56
CA ARG A 622 8.09 -14.63 23.70
C ARG A 622 7.27 -13.60 22.94
N ASN A 623 6.73 -13.97 21.78
CA ASN A 623 6.07 -13.07 20.84
C ASN A 623 4.66 -13.58 20.53
N SER A 624 3.67 -12.71 20.52
CA SER A 624 2.26 -13.09 20.28
C SER A 624 2.00 -13.47 18.83
N HIS A 625 2.65 -12.77 17.89
CA HIS A 625 2.60 -13.02 16.45
C HIS A 625 4.02 -12.87 15.90
N LEU A 626 4.33 -13.63 14.85
CA LEU A 626 5.67 -13.76 14.32
C LEU A 626 5.77 -13.50 12.82
N LEU A 627 4.72 -13.78 12.05
CA LEU A 627 4.79 -13.97 10.61
C LEU A 627 3.86 -13.02 9.85
N THR A 628 4.41 -12.39 8.82
CA THR A 628 3.66 -11.51 7.91
C THR A 628 4.37 -11.43 6.56
N ILE A 629 3.65 -11.06 5.52
CA ILE A 629 4.32 -10.78 4.24
C ILE A 629 4.10 -9.33 3.88
N ALA A 630 5.15 -8.53 4.09
CA ALA A 630 5.21 -7.14 3.69
C ALA A 630 5.63 -7.00 2.21
N PRO A 631 5.32 -5.86 1.56
CA PRO A 631 5.67 -5.64 0.16
C PRO A 631 7.17 -5.62 -0.13
N THR A 632 8.00 -5.26 0.81
CA THR A 632 9.48 -5.09 0.70
C THR A 632 9.97 -4.27 -0.51
N GLY A 633 9.12 -3.38 -1.05
CA GLY A 633 9.38 -2.73 -2.33
C GLY A 633 10.72 -1.99 -2.42
N SER A 634 11.08 -1.16 -1.43
CA SER A 634 12.37 -0.44 -1.45
C SER A 634 13.55 -1.29 -1.03
N THR A 635 13.35 -2.16 -0.03
CA THR A 635 14.43 -3.05 0.45
C THR A 635 14.74 -4.15 -0.57
N GLY A 636 13.73 -4.72 -1.22
CA GLY A 636 13.93 -5.69 -2.30
C GLY A 636 14.61 -5.07 -3.54
N THR A 637 14.27 -3.81 -3.88
CA THR A 637 14.99 -3.07 -4.95
C THR A 637 16.45 -2.82 -4.57
N MET A 638 16.74 -2.48 -3.31
CA MET A 638 18.11 -2.34 -2.82
C MET A 638 18.89 -3.66 -2.94
N VAL A 639 18.29 -4.77 -2.55
CA VAL A 639 18.92 -6.10 -2.65
C VAL A 639 19.02 -6.57 -4.10
N GLY A 640 18.06 -6.18 -4.95
CA GLY A 640 17.99 -6.59 -6.36
C GLY A 640 17.30 -7.95 -6.58
N VAL A 641 16.29 -8.26 -5.75
CA VAL A 641 15.49 -9.50 -5.82
C VAL A 641 14.00 -9.19 -5.94
N SER A 642 13.19 -10.19 -6.22
CA SER A 642 11.73 -10.07 -6.22
C SER A 642 11.20 -9.67 -4.84
N THR A 643 10.12 -8.89 -4.80
CA THR A 643 9.63 -8.23 -3.59
C THR A 643 8.46 -8.97 -2.97
N GLY A 644 8.50 -9.21 -1.66
CA GLY A 644 7.44 -9.93 -0.93
C GLY A 644 7.14 -11.29 -1.56
N LEU A 645 5.86 -11.53 -1.85
CA LEU A 645 5.41 -12.71 -2.61
C LEU A 645 5.27 -12.45 -4.10
N GLU A 646 5.56 -11.22 -4.56
CA GLU A 646 5.28 -10.87 -5.95
C GLU A 646 6.24 -11.58 -6.90
N PRO A 647 5.74 -12.12 -8.03
CA PRO A 647 6.61 -12.42 -9.15
C PRO A 647 7.20 -11.12 -9.70
N TYR A 648 8.27 -11.20 -10.46
CA TYR A 648 8.76 -10.02 -11.17
C TYR A 648 7.64 -9.45 -12.05
N PHE A 649 7.41 -8.14 -11.95
CA PHE A 649 6.44 -7.46 -12.81
C PHE A 649 6.83 -7.60 -14.28
N SER A 650 8.11 -7.40 -14.56
CA SER A 650 8.81 -7.72 -15.79
C SER A 650 10.28 -7.92 -15.43
N PHE A 651 11.06 -8.60 -16.28
CA PHE A 651 12.50 -8.75 -16.08
C PHE A 651 13.28 -7.50 -16.53
N SER A 652 12.63 -6.58 -17.24
CA SER A 652 13.07 -5.21 -17.49
C SER A 652 11.82 -4.30 -17.47
N TYR A 653 11.82 -3.25 -16.65
CA TYR A 653 10.67 -2.34 -16.51
C TYR A 653 11.13 -0.95 -16.07
N PHE A 654 10.24 0.03 -16.26
CA PHE A 654 10.44 1.40 -15.81
C PHE A 654 9.67 1.65 -14.51
N ARG A 655 10.33 2.25 -13.55
CA ARG A 655 9.75 2.61 -12.27
C ARG A 655 9.70 4.11 -12.09
N SER A 656 8.56 4.62 -11.66
CA SER A 656 8.36 6.01 -11.26
C SER A 656 8.17 6.13 -9.75
N GLY A 657 8.68 7.21 -9.16
CA GLY A 657 8.52 7.46 -7.73
C GLY A 657 9.51 8.52 -7.23
N ARG A 658 9.83 8.51 -5.92
CA ARG A 658 10.73 9.50 -5.31
C ARG A 658 12.12 9.61 -5.97
N LEU A 659 12.59 8.55 -6.62
CA LEU A 659 13.89 8.55 -7.29
C LEU A 659 13.83 9.13 -8.70
N GLY A 660 12.65 9.42 -9.21
CA GLY A 660 12.41 9.97 -10.55
C GLY A 660 11.33 9.22 -11.33
N LYS A 661 11.02 9.70 -12.53
CA LYS A 661 10.14 9.05 -13.51
C LYS A 661 10.95 8.13 -14.42
N PHE A 662 10.35 6.99 -14.79
CA PHE A 662 10.86 6.05 -15.79
C PHE A 662 12.30 5.59 -15.57
N PHE A 663 12.63 5.30 -14.30
CA PHE A 663 13.91 4.67 -13.98
C PHE A 663 13.88 3.22 -14.47
N GLU A 664 14.77 2.85 -15.41
CA GLU A 664 14.87 1.46 -15.87
C GLU A 664 15.45 0.56 -14.78
N VAL A 665 14.77 -0.54 -14.53
CA VAL A 665 15.19 -1.57 -13.57
C VAL A 665 15.29 -2.90 -14.30
N ASN A 666 16.50 -3.45 -14.35
CA ASN A 666 16.76 -4.78 -14.88
C ASN A 666 16.88 -5.79 -13.73
N ALA A 667 16.21 -6.92 -13.85
CA ALA A 667 16.27 -7.97 -12.86
C ALA A 667 17.64 -8.68 -12.91
N LYS A 668 18.44 -8.53 -11.85
CA LYS A 668 19.80 -9.12 -11.73
C LYS A 668 19.80 -10.63 -11.95
N ILE A 669 18.73 -11.31 -11.54
CA ILE A 669 18.62 -12.77 -11.64
C ILE A 669 18.79 -13.29 -13.08
N VAL A 670 18.39 -12.51 -14.09
CA VAL A 670 18.49 -12.95 -15.49
C VAL A 670 19.96 -13.14 -15.87
N ASP A 671 20.79 -12.12 -15.64
CA ASP A 671 22.21 -12.18 -16.00
C ASP A 671 22.95 -13.19 -15.12
N GLU A 672 22.65 -13.24 -13.83
CA GLU A 672 23.23 -14.19 -12.92
C GLU A 672 22.87 -15.63 -13.33
N TRP A 673 21.60 -15.91 -13.62
CA TRP A 673 21.14 -17.24 -14.02
C TRP A 673 21.76 -17.67 -15.37
N LEU A 674 21.86 -16.75 -16.34
CA LEU A 674 22.52 -17.02 -17.64
C LEU A 674 23.99 -17.37 -17.45
N SER A 675 24.70 -16.78 -16.48
CA SER A 675 26.09 -17.12 -16.18
C SER A 675 26.27 -18.58 -15.75
N TYR A 676 25.27 -19.16 -15.08
CA TYR A 676 25.25 -20.60 -14.72
C TYR A 676 24.68 -21.49 -15.82
N ASN A 677 23.98 -20.91 -16.81
CA ASN A 677 23.25 -21.65 -17.85
C ASN A 677 23.56 -21.09 -19.27
N PRO A 678 24.83 -21.17 -19.75
CA PRO A 678 25.29 -20.46 -20.95
C PRO A 678 24.66 -20.94 -22.26
N LYS A 679 23.92 -22.05 -22.25
CA LYS A 679 23.15 -22.52 -23.41
C LYS A 679 21.88 -21.71 -23.70
N TYR A 680 21.46 -20.87 -22.77
CA TYR A 680 20.30 -20.02 -22.93
C TYR A 680 20.73 -18.57 -23.21
N THR A 681 19.78 -17.79 -23.75
CA THR A 681 19.89 -16.36 -23.98
C THR A 681 18.67 -15.65 -23.36
N ARG A 682 18.67 -14.33 -23.30
CA ARG A 682 17.49 -13.56 -22.85
C ARG A 682 16.23 -13.89 -23.67
N ALA A 683 16.37 -14.25 -24.95
CA ALA A 683 15.26 -14.62 -25.83
C ALA A 683 14.78 -16.06 -25.65
N THR A 684 15.55 -16.92 -24.97
CA THR A 684 15.23 -18.35 -24.81
C THR A 684 15.15 -18.78 -23.35
N LEU A 685 14.76 -17.85 -22.45
CA LEU A 685 14.57 -18.16 -21.05
C LEU A 685 13.47 -19.23 -20.87
N PRO A 686 13.64 -20.16 -19.92
CA PRO A 686 12.62 -21.16 -19.59
C PRO A 686 11.34 -20.53 -19.06
N ASP A 687 10.24 -21.29 -19.05
CA ASP A 687 8.89 -20.89 -18.61
C ASP A 687 8.77 -20.47 -17.14
N TYR A 688 9.75 -20.81 -16.29
CA TYR A 688 9.79 -20.33 -14.92
C TYR A 688 10.29 -18.88 -14.78
N PHE A 689 10.74 -18.25 -15.88
CA PHE A 689 10.90 -16.79 -16.01
C PHE A 689 9.62 -16.13 -16.48
N ILE A 690 8.53 -16.38 -15.77
CA ILE A 690 7.22 -15.80 -16.07
C ILE A 690 7.03 -14.48 -15.32
N SER A 691 6.54 -13.46 -16.00
CA SER A 691 6.23 -12.17 -15.37
C SER A 691 4.86 -12.15 -14.71
N ALA A 692 4.62 -11.17 -13.84
CA ALA A 692 3.35 -11.00 -13.15
C ALA A 692 2.14 -10.85 -14.08
N MET A 693 2.36 -10.23 -15.24
CA MET A 693 1.30 -9.98 -16.22
C MET A 693 1.00 -11.18 -17.14
N GLU A 694 1.92 -12.15 -17.18
CA GLU A 694 1.74 -13.40 -17.94
C GLU A 694 1.08 -14.50 -17.12
N LEU A 695 1.06 -14.35 -15.78
CA LEU A 695 0.37 -15.28 -14.89
C LEU A 695 -1.15 -15.12 -15.00
N ALA A 696 -1.86 -16.22 -14.89
CA ALA A 696 -3.31 -16.17 -14.68
C ALA A 696 -3.59 -15.56 -13.28
N PRO A 697 -4.60 -14.68 -13.15
CA PRO A 697 -4.97 -14.10 -11.86
C PRO A 697 -5.28 -15.16 -10.78
N GLU A 698 -5.80 -16.31 -11.17
CA GLU A 698 -6.04 -17.45 -10.29
C GLU A 698 -4.73 -18.02 -9.69
N GLU A 699 -3.64 -18.04 -10.45
CA GLU A 699 -2.33 -18.51 -9.97
C GLU A 699 -1.76 -17.59 -8.89
N HIS A 700 -2.00 -16.27 -9.01
CA HIS A 700 -1.68 -15.30 -7.94
C HIS A 700 -2.47 -15.58 -6.67
N ALA A 701 -3.80 -15.79 -6.80
CA ALA A 701 -4.70 -16.02 -5.67
C ALA A 701 -4.37 -17.35 -4.97
N ASP A 702 -4.14 -18.44 -5.71
CA ASP A 702 -3.81 -19.74 -5.16
C ASP A 702 -2.48 -19.74 -4.40
N THR A 703 -1.47 -19.05 -4.92
CA THR A 703 -0.19 -18.87 -4.24
C THR A 703 -0.36 -18.11 -2.93
N GLN A 704 -1.17 -17.04 -2.92
CA GLN A 704 -1.48 -16.30 -1.70
C GLN A 704 -2.19 -17.17 -0.66
N CYS A 705 -3.20 -17.90 -1.05
CA CYS A 705 -3.97 -18.77 -0.16
C CYS A 705 -3.13 -19.92 0.43
N ALA A 706 -2.29 -20.54 -0.40
CA ALA A 706 -1.39 -21.61 0.06
C ALA A 706 -0.40 -21.12 1.13
N ILE A 707 0.10 -19.90 1.00
CA ILE A 707 1.04 -19.32 1.96
C ILE A 707 0.32 -18.78 3.19
N GLN A 708 -0.90 -18.24 3.07
CA GLN A 708 -1.64 -17.63 4.19
C GLN A 708 -1.84 -18.59 5.37
N ARG A 709 -1.96 -19.88 5.13
CA ARG A 709 -2.09 -20.89 6.21
C ARG A 709 -0.90 -20.92 7.18
N TRP A 710 0.29 -20.46 6.74
CA TRP A 710 1.51 -20.42 7.54
C TRP A 710 1.79 -19.04 8.15
N ILE A 711 0.95 -18.05 7.87
CA ILE A 711 1.13 -16.64 8.27
C ILE A 711 0.07 -16.28 9.31
N ASP A 712 0.50 -16.00 10.54
CA ASP A 712 -0.37 -15.62 11.66
C ASP A 712 -0.98 -14.22 11.49
N SER A 713 -0.25 -13.29 10.88
CA SER A 713 -0.79 -11.99 10.46
C SER A 713 -1.42 -12.09 9.06
N SER A 714 -1.15 -11.18 8.13
CA SER A 714 -1.72 -11.20 6.79
C SER A 714 -0.64 -11.08 5.72
N ILE A 715 -1.06 -11.01 4.48
CA ILE A 715 -0.23 -10.95 3.30
C ILE A 715 -0.58 -9.72 2.49
N SER A 716 0.43 -8.90 2.17
CA SER A 716 0.33 -7.87 1.15
C SER A 716 0.65 -8.49 -0.21
N LYS A 717 -0.37 -8.70 -1.01
CA LYS A 717 -0.22 -9.24 -2.37
C LYS A 717 -1.23 -8.60 -3.31
N THR A 718 -0.76 -8.26 -4.50
CA THR A 718 -1.59 -7.81 -5.60
C THR A 718 -1.83 -8.97 -6.58
N VAL A 719 -3.06 -9.22 -6.91
CA VAL A 719 -3.43 -10.05 -8.05
C VAL A 719 -3.38 -9.16 -9.30
N ASN A 720 -2.37 -9.34 -10.12
CA ASN A 720 -2.26 -8.62 -11.38
C ASN A 720 -3.16 -9.28 -12.42
N ALA A 721 -3.92 -8.47 -13.13
CA ALA A 721 -4.84 -8.91 -14.16
C ALA A 721 -4.58 -8.14 -15.47
N PRO A 722 -4.68 -8.81 -16.63
CA PRO A 722 -4.44 -8.16 -17.91
C PRO A 722 -5.51 -7.11 -18.20
N ARG A 723 -5.18 -6.17 -19.09
CA ARG A 723 -6.13 -5.19 -19.61
C ARG A 723 -7.37 -5.87 -20.15
N GLY A 724 -8.55 -5.36 -19.81
CA GLY A 724 -9.84 -5.93 -20.20
C GLY A 724 -10.29 -7.11 -19.34
N PHE A 725 -9.68 -7.34 -18.20
CA PHE A 725 -10.19 -8.28 -17.21
C PHE A 725 -11.52 -7.77 -16.66
N SER A 726 -12.56 -8.57 -16.75
CA SER A 726 -13.92 -8.13 -16.47
C SER A 726 -14.24 -8.07 -14.97
N VAL A 727 -15.23 -7.28 -14.59
CA VAL A 727 -15.75 -7.20 -13.22
C VAL A 727 -16.14 -8.59 -12.68
N ARG A 728 -16.75 -9.45 -13.49
CA ARG A 728 -17.10 -10.84 -13.10
C ARG A 728 -15.87 -11.70 -12.81
N GLN A 729 -14.79 -11.49 -13.52
CA GLN A 729 -13.54 -12.20 -13.26
C GLN A 729 -12.90 -11.68 -11.96
N VAL A 730 -12.93 -10.36 -11.70
CA VAL A 730 -12.50 -9.78 -10.42
C VAL A 730 -13.32 -10.35 -9.25
N GLN A 731 -14.64 -10.47 -9.41
CA GLN A 731 -15.51 -11.11 -8.40
C GLN A 731 -15.05 -12.54 -8.08
N LYS A 732 -14.80 -13.35 -9.10
CA LYS A 732 -14.32 -14.73 -8.91
C LYS A 732 -12.98 -14.80 -8.19
N ILE A 733 -12.08 -13.86 -8.46
CA ILE A 733 -10.79 -13.80 -7.76
C ILE A 733 -11.01 -13.46 -6.28
N TYR A 734 -11.84 -12.47 -5.96
CA TYR A 734 -12.14 -12.12 -4.58
C TYR A 734 -12.87 -13.24 -3.83
N GLU A 735 -13.83 -13.92 -4.48
CA GLU A 735 -14.51 -15.09 -3.92
C GLU A 735 -13.51 -16.25 -3.69
N ARG A 736 -12.56 -16.46 -4.63
CA ARG A 736 -11.49 -17.47 -4.51
C ARG A 736 -10.56 -17.17 -3.33
N LEU A 737 -10.16 -15.92 -3.13
CA LEU A 737 -9.37 -15.50 -1.98
C LEU A 737 -10.12 -15.72 -0.66
N TYR A 738 -11.41 -15.37 -0.60
CA TYR A 738 -12.25 -15.62 0.57
C TYR A 738 -12.35 -17.09 0.92
N ASP A 739 -12.69 -17.93 -0.06
CA ASP A 739 -12.86 -19.37 0.12
C ASP A 739 -11.52 -20.09 0.42
N GLY A 740 -10.42 -19.56 -0.10
CA GLY A 740 -9.05 -20.03 0.17
C GLY A 740 -8.48 -19.60 1.53
N GLY A 741 -9.24 -18.87 2.35
CA GLY A 741 -8.84 -18.45 3.69
C GLY A 741 -7.90 -17.24 3.75
N ALA A 742 -7.74 -16.49 2.67
CA ALA A 742 -7.03 -15.22 2.69
C ALA A 742 -7.72 -14.24 3.66
N LYS A 743 -6.94 -13.34 4.24
CA LYS A 743 -7.45 -12.29 5.15
C LYS A 743 -7.77 -10.99 4.42
N GLY A 744 -7.33 -10.85 3.19
CA GLY A 744 -7.62 -9.70 2.34
C GLY A 744 -7.12 -9.91 0.93
N GLY A 745 -7.41 -8.94 0.04
CA GLY A 745 -6.96 -8.99 -1.33
C GLY A 745 -7.09 -7.67 -2.05
N THR A 746 -6.20 -7.48 -3.02
CA THR A 746 -6.22 -6.36 -3.95
C THR A 746 -6.04 -6.90 -5.36
N VAL A 747 -6.90 -6.47 -6.27
CA VAL A 747 -6.77 -6.76 -7.70
C VAL A 747 -6.32 -5.48 -8.39
N TYR A 748 -5.34 -5.60 -9.27
CA TYR A 748 -4.91 -4.53 -10.14
C TYR A 748 -5.11 -4.97 -11.59
N VAL A 749 -6.04 -4.31 -12.26
CA VAL A 749 -6.25 -4.49 -13.70
C VAL A 749 -5.37 -3.48 -14.44
N ASP A 750 -4.60 -3.96 -15.40
CA ASP A 750 -3.71 -3.10 -16.18
C ASP A 750 -4.49 -1.97 -16.86
N GLY A 751 -3.98 -0.73 -16.71
CA GLY A 751 -4.63 0.49 -17.20
C GLY A 751 -5.77 1.03 -16.34
N SER A 752 -6.01 0.49 -15.12
CA SER A 752 -7.07 0.98 -14.23
C SER A 752 -6.74 2.27 -13.48
N ARG A 753 -5.49 2.74 -13.51
CA ARG A 753 -5.03 3.98 -12.87
C ARG A 753 -4.33 4.90 -13.86
N ASP A 754 -4.52 6.21 -13.71
CA ASP A 754 -3.90 7.24 -14.57
C ASP A 754 -2.39 7.35 -14.38
N SER A 755 -1.88 7.02 -13.19
CA SER A 755 -0.45 7.00 -12.90
C SER A 755 -0.03 5.64 -12.38
N GLN A 756 0.75 4.93 -13.17
CA GLN A 756 1.33 3.65 -12.78
C GLN A 756 2.71 3.85 -12.15
N VAL A 757 2.98 3.11 -11.06
CA VAL A 757 4.31 3.09 -10.41
C VAL A 757 5.31 2.24 -11.20
N LEU A 758 4.81 1.21 -11.90
CA LEU A 758 5.59 0.29 -12.74
C LEU A 758 4.99 0.28 -14.14
N THR A 759 5.80 0.49 -15.18
CA THR A 759 5.36 0.48 -16.58
C THR A 759 6.32 -0.33 -17.45
N LEU A 760 5.80 -0.86 -18.56
CA LEU A 760 6.59 -1.63 -19.54
C LEU A 760 7.21 -0.75 -20.63
N SER A 761 6.77 0.51 -20.74
CA SER A 761 7.25 1.46 -21.76
C SER A 761 7.48 2.84 -21.15
N ASN A 762 8.30 3.65 -21.85
CA ASN A 762 8.54 5.05 -21.52
C ASN A 762 7.40 5.97 -21.98
N ASP A 763 6.44 5.46 -22.76
CA ASP A 763 5.41 6.28 -23.35
C ASP A 763 4.39 6.70 -22.32
N GLU A 764 4.17 8.01 -22.20
CA GLU A 764 3.07 8.63 -21.45
C GLU A 764 1.71 8.40 -22.13
N ASP A 765 1.60 7.42 -23.01
CA ASP A 765 0.34 7.06 -23.64
C ASP A 765 -0.67 6.61 -22.59
N ASN A 766 -1.33 7.62 -22.03
CA ASN A 766 -2.55 7.53 -21.25
C ASN A 766 -3.69 7.05 -22.17
N ASN A 767 -3.53 5.88 -22.75
CA ASN A 767 -4.65 5.19 -23.37
C ASN A 767 -5.57 4.73 -22.25
N TRP A 768 -6.52 5.58 -21.90
CA TRP A 768 -7.68 5.22 -21.13
C TRP A 768 -8.24 3.92 -21.71
N ALA A 769 -8.25 2.87 -20.91
CA ALA A 769 -8.84 1.62 -21.32
C ALA A 769 -10.23 1.91 -21.87
N GLN A 770 -10.45 1.69 -23.16
CA GLN A 770 -11.79 1.73 -23.72
C GLN A 770 -12.64 0.76 -22.91
N MET A 771 -13.60 1.30 -22.17
CA MET A 771 -14.56 0.49 -21.43
C MET A 771 -15.40 -0.28 -22.46
N ASP A 772 -15.11 -1.54 -22.63
CA ASP A 772 -16.03 -2.45 -23.30
C ASP A 772 -17.10 -2.91 -22.30
N LEU A 773 -18.05 -2.03 -22.04
CA LEU A 773 -19.14 -2.24 -21.09
C LEU A 773 -19.95 -3.49 -21.40
N VAL A 774 -20.09 -3.84 -22.64
CA VAL A 774 -20.82 -5.05 -23.07
C VAL A 774 -20.08 -6.32 -22.68
N ARG A 775 -18.77 -6.34 -22.89
CA ARG A 775 -17.91 -7.46 -22.50
C ARG A 775 -17.76 -7.57 -20.99
N ASP A 776 -17.55 -6.44 -20.33
CA ASP A 776 -17.20 -6.39 -18.92
C ASP A 776 -18.38 -6.72 -18.00
N PHE A 777 -19.61 -6.40 -18.39
CA PHE A 777 -20.79 -6.69 -17.58
C PHE A 777 -21.54 -7.96 -17.97
N GLY A 778 -21.19 -8.56 -19.12
CA GLY A 778 -21.95 -9.71 -19.66
C GLY A 778 -23.46 -9.44 -19.74
N ILE A 779 -23.83 -8.17 -19.70
CA ILE A 779 -25.19 -7.73 -19.97
C ILE A 779 -25.32 -7.85 -21.48
N ASN A 780 -26.14 -8.83 -21.92
CA ASN A 780 -26.80 -8.63 -23.19
C ASN A 780 -27.57 -7.33 -23.05
N VAL A 781 -26.93 -6.22 -23.43
CA VAL A 781 -27.67 -5.06 -23.84
C VAL A 781 -28.57 -5.66 -24.88
N LYS A 782 -29.87 -5.81 -24.59
CA LYS A 782 -30.85 -5.94 -25.65
C LYS A 782 -30.44 -4.86 -26.62
N GLU A 783 -29.94 -5.26 -27.80
CA GLU A 783 -29.77 -4.34 -28.90
C GLU A 783 -31.06 -3.54 -28.89
N ARG A 784 -31.00 -2.31 -28.37
CA ARG A 784 -31.97 -1.32 -28.80
C ARG A 784 -31.69 -1.27 -30.28
N GLN A 785 -32.47 -1.98 -31.03
CA GLN A 785 -32.60 -1.72 -32.46
C GLN A 785 -32.64 -0.20 -32.54
N PRO A 786 -31.80 0.44 -33.38
CA PRO A 786 -31.89 1.86 -33.57
C PRO A 786 -33.35 2.09 -33.86
N GLU A 787 -34.12 2.63 -32.92
CA GLU A 787 -35.45 3.12 -33.21
C GLU A 787 -35.21 4.05 -34.37
N GLU A 788 -35.76 3.69 -35.52
CA GLU A 788 -35.82 4.56 -36.66
C GLU A 788 -36.23 5.93 -36.12
N LYS A 789 -35.26 6.85 -36.07
CA LYS A 789 -35.49 8.23 -35.64
C LYS A 789 -36.64 8.73 -36.50
N LYS A 790 -37.84 8.72 -35.96
CA LYS A 790 -38.96 9.40 -36.52
C LYS A 790 -38.52 10.85 -36.69
N THR A 791 -38.25 11.21 -37.91
CA THR A 791 -37.77 12.49 -38.40
C THR A 791 -38.78 13.63 -38.21
N GLY A 792 -39.54 13.64 -37.10
CA GLY A 792 -40.58 14.61 -36.80
C GLY A 792 -40.38 15.55 -35.63
N LEU A 793 -39.33 15.37 -34.81
CA LEU A 793 -39.12 16.16 -33.57
C LEU A 793 -37.85 17.05 -33.59
N ARG A 794 -37.30 17.32 -34.76
CA ARG A 794 -36.09 18.11 -34.88
C ARG A 794 -36.26 19.62 -34.85
N SER A 795 -37.49 20.16 -35.00
CA SER A 795 -37.67 21.61 -35.11
C SER A 795 -37.67 22.34 -33.76
N ASP A 796 -38.07 21.68 -32.66
CA ASP A 796 -38.20 22.36 -31.36
C ASP A 796 -36.97 22.25 -30.45
N ARG A 797 -36.00 21.41 -30.81
CA ARG A 797 -34.75 21.25 -30.02
C ARG A 797 -33.55 22.07 -30.50
N GLN A 798 -33.67 22.72 -31.67
CA GLN A 798 -32.55 23.44 -32.27
C GLN A 798 -32.18 24.76 -31.58
N ASP A 799 -33.05 25.30 -30.70
CA ASP A 799 -32.81 26.57 -30.00
C ASP A 799 -32.44 26.44 -28.51
N ARG A 800 -32.35 25.23 -27.97
CA ARG A 800 -31.96 25.03 -26.56
C ARG A 800 -30.50 24.58 -26.45
N ASN A 801 -29.72 25.34 -25.72
CA ASN A 801 -28.33 24.97 -25.40
C ASN A 801 -28.28 23.77 -24.46
N ILE A 802 -27.29 22.90 -24.66
CA ILE A 802 -26.89 21.94 -23.62
C ILE A 802 -26.00 22.69 -22.64
N GLY A 803 -26.41 22.74 -21.36
CA GLY A 803 -25.69 23.53 -20.38
C GLY A 803 -26.18 23.34 -18.95
N ILE A 804 -25.78 24.23 -18.07
CA ILE A 804 -26.07 24.18 -16.64
C ILE A 804 -26.97 25.32 -16.15
N GLU A 805 -27.36 26.22 -17.03
CA GLU A 805 -28.26 27.34 -16.69
C GLU A 805 -29.73 26.90 -16.82
N VAL A 806 -30.59 27.60 -16.11
CA VAL A 806 -32.03 27.35 -16.14
C VAL A 806 -32.55 27.49 -17.58
N GLY A 807 -33.24 26.45 -18.04
CA GLY A 807 -33.76 26.34 -19.40
C GLY A 807 -32.89 25.55 -20.37
N ASP A 808 -31.65 25.24 -20.00
CA ASP A 808 -30.77 24.39 -20.81
C ASP A 808 -31.23 22.93 -20.78
N ILE A 809 -30.81 22.17 -21.80
CA ILE A 809 -30.90 20.70 -21.79
C ILE A 809 -29.81 20.18 -20.88
N CYS A 810 -30.16 19.30 -19.94
CA CYS A 810 -29.22 18.69 -19.03
C CYS A 810 -28.07 17.99 -19.74
N PRO A 811 -26.79 18.34 -19.45
CA PRO A 811 -25.63 17.73 -20.11
C PRO A 811 -25.36 16.29 -19.69
N ILE A 812 -25.97 15.85 -18.58
CA ILE A 812 -25.75 14.50 -18.06
C ILE A 812 -26.68 13.49 -18.74
N CYS A 813 -27.99 13.75 -18.78
CA CYS A 813 -28.94 12.83 -19.38
C CYS A 813 -29.35 13.20 -20.82
N LEU A 814 -29.09 14.42 -21.28
CA LEU A 814 -29.44 14.98 -22.60
C LEU A 814 -30.95 14.98 -22.90
N GLU A 815 -31.80 14.74 -21.89
CA GLU A 815 -33.26 14.63 -22.02
C GLU A 815 -34.00 15.65 -21.16
N GLY A 816 -33.59 15.85 -19.92
CA GLY A 816 -34.21 16.75 -18.96
C GLY A 816 -33.82 18.21 -19.17
N THR A 817 -34.69 19.12 -18.72
CA THR A 817 -34.41 20.57 -18.72
C THR A 817 -33.86 20.96 -17.34
N VAL A 818 -32.94 21.91 -17.30
CA VAL A 818 -32.39 22.45 -16.06
C VAL A 818 -33.38 23.46 -15.46
N GLU A 819 -33.77 23.27 -14.20
CA GLU A 819 -34.62 24.17 -13.44
C GLU A 819 -33.99 24.52 -12.10
N GLU A 820 -34.35 25.65 -11.52
CA GLU A 820 -33.91 26.02 -10.16
C GLU A 820 -34.77 25.32 -9.13
N ILE A 821 -34.18 24.35 -8.43
CA ILE A 821 -34.86 23.60 -7.37
C ILE A 821 -34.03 23.74 -6.08
N GLY A 822 -34.62 24.36 -5.07
CA GLY A 822 -33.99 24.55 -3.74
C GLY A 822 -32.72 25.39 -3.78
N GLY A 823 -32.59 26.34 -4.70
CA GLY A 823 -31.43 27.21 -4.86
C GLY A 823 -30.30 26.61 -5.70
N CYS A 824 -30.53 25.44 -6.31
CA CYS A 824 -29.60 24.80 -7.22
C CYS A 824 -30.24 24.58 -8.59
N ASN A 825 -29.46 24.79 -9.66
CA ASN A 825 -29.85 24.42 -10.98
C ASN A 825 -29.81 22.89 -11.11
N THR A 826 -30.99 22.29 -11.22
CA THR A 826 -31.18 20.83 -11.14
C THR A 826 -31.90 20.31 -12.37
N CYS A 827 -31.50 19.17 -12.90
CA CYS A 827 -32.18 18.52 -14.00
C CYS A 827 -33.53 17.94 -13.60
N THR A 828 -34.58 18.23 -14.34
CA THR A 828 -35.95 17.72 -14.10
C THR A 828 -36.10 16.22 -14.37
N ASN A 829 -35.22 15.61 -15.13
CA ASN A 829 -35.28 14.20 -15.50
C ASN A 829 -34.36 13.32 -14.64
N CYS A 830 -33.08 13.66 -14.55
CA CYS A 830 -32.10 12.83 -13.81
C CYS A 830 -31.77 13.34 -12.39
N ASN A 831 -32.38 14.46 -11.96
CA ASN A 831 -32.14 15.13 -10.68
C ASN A 831 -30.69 15.53 -10.39
N ALA A 832 -29.84 15.60 -11.41
CA ALA A 832 -28.49 16.08 -11.26
C ALA A 832 -28.47 17.55 -10.90
N GLN A 833 -27.79 17.91 -9.79
CA GLN A 833 -27.52 19.29 -9.40
C GLN A 833 -26.29 19.79 -10.17
N LEU A 834 -26.51 20.71 -11.11
CA LEU A 834 -25.51 21.15 -12.07
C LEU A 834 -24.78 22.40 -11.61
N LYS A 835 -25.47 23.28 -10.85
CA LYS A 835 -24.92 24.52 -10.30
C LYS A 835 -25.72 24.91 -9.07
N CYS A 836 -25.07 25.14 -7.93
CA CYS A 836 -25.68 25.70 -6.74
C CYS A 836 -25.18 27.14 -6.54
N GLY A 837 -26.07 28.09 -6.33
CA GLY A 837 -25.71 29.43 -5.92
C GLY A 837 -25.26 29.45 -4.46
N LEU A 838 -24.20 30.22 -4.15
CA LEU A 838 -23.94 30.73 -2.81
C LEU A 838 -24.77 31.98 -2.58
#